data_fa0e3fae53ea1f135d95c9b6ad716b06
#
_entry.id   fa0e3fae53ea1f135d95c9b6ad716b06
#
_cell.length_a   1.000
_cell.length_b   1.000
_cell.length_c   1.000
_cell.angle_alpha   90.00
_cell.angle_beta   90.00
_cell.angle_gamma   90.00
#
_symmetry.space_group_name_H-M   'P 1'
#
loop_
_entity.id
_entity.type
_entity.pdbx_description
1 polymer ?
#
loop_
_entity_poly.entity_id
_entity_poly.type
_entity_poly.pdbx_seq_one_letter_code
_entity_poly.pdbx_strand_id
1 'polypeptide(L)'
;MALLKKTFSLFSKNKTLMTCVILYSILSTLIVGGYGFFLLTNKGSPELGIGDGSLYFLSFALRFSLIALVVFMFIGYEFFTRAKRDASLEWITATQNGLWKLYLSQFAVTAAVVLVATIPQALLQAVFYSVNQTAYPAYLLFALACVFVYLFLTPLAGVCIALAASLLAKRIVSYLLMLLFAVLGSGYATNLYEAAYEIARIDLSNVARLLEIMPPSMQYEPSAFYGYSLRGFQIAAIFFWISLSFAVAAFLLVRHKRISVRAGAVLPCGLAAVACLIWTVLPASTMTQTVYGSKDDGAYYSSDMEREIDAQYRASGYDMVLKFGRQLTAEVAMAVDSPNLEAYPMTLYHGYQIKSVTDDTGEPLRYTRDGDYLTVENNPSGSLREIRLAYAGYSSTFYSNSQAVYLPGSFPYYPQPGFHTVFSTRYDGYEKNTLIQPAQFRIEIKAPYQVFSNLRESDGVFSGNTEAPTLLSGFIDSFEMQGSKIVFSVFWELTRDEIKERIAEIDLFENPELKGKSVFWIPRTRYDNRELAFVFDDSLVSVGISNIPGSNFRQKIPTRKIGLANLLENYEEFEADFLTREGSPEDKAYYAGLYALEQYYGREKLEELCRKFLLDDADQRTDMDFVIELAGALPRSAQQQAWNGEGN
;
A
#
# COMPACT_ATOMS: atom_id res chain seq x y z
N MET A 1 -30.25 31.86 -14.33
CA MET A 1 -30.15 31.14 -15.62
C MET A 1 -29.53 32.00 -16.73
N ALA A 2 -30.02 33.22 -17.01
CA ALA A 2 -29.47 34.10 -18.08
C ALA A 2 -27.98 34.41 -17.95
N LEU A 3 -27.48 34.70 -16.73
CA LEU A 3 -26.05 34.97 -16.49
C LEU A 3 -25.18 33.75 -16.79
N LEU A 4 -25.59 32.57 -16.36
CA LEU A 4 -24.84 31.32 -16.61
C LEU A 4 -24.74 31.05 -18.12
N LYS A 5 -25.85 31.21 -18.87
CA LYS A 5 -25.86 31.07 -20.34
C LYS A 5 -24.92 32.07 -21.01
N LYS A 6 -24.89 33.32 -20.54
CA LYS A 6 -23.98 34.36 -21.04
C LYS A 6 -22.51 34.02 -20.71
N THR A 7 -22.24 33.58 -19.50
CA THR A 7 -20.91 33.17 -19.05
C THR A 7 -20.39 31.97 -19.85
N PHE A 8 -21.25 30.97 -20.11
CA PHE A 8 -20.94 29.85 -20.98
C PHE A 8 -20.60 30.28 -22.41
N SER A 9 -21.43 31.21 -22.98
CA SER A 9 -21.16 31.78 -24.30
C SER A 9 -19.85 32.55 -24.35
N LEU A 10 -19.45 33.23 -23.26
CA LEU A 10 -18.12 33.89 -23.17
C LEU A 10 -16.98 32.90 -23.09
N PHE A 11 -17.15 31.78 -22.41
CA PHE A 11 -16.18 30.71 -22.37
C PHE A 11 -16.01 30.05 -23.76
N SER A 12 -17.11 29.64 -24.38
CA SER A 12 -17.11 28.93 -25.67
C SER A 12 -16.57 29.78 -26.85
N LYS A 13 -16.72 31.10 -26.77
CA LYS A 13 -16.13 32.04 -27.76
C LYS A 13 -14.65 32.29 -27.55
N ASN A 14 -14.07 31.88 -26.41
CA ASN A 14 -12.63 32.00 -26.18
C ASN A 14 -11.91 30.83 -26.88
N LYS A 15 -11.43 31.07 -28.09
CA LYS A 15 -10.75 30.05 -28.92
C LYS A 15 -9.61 29.36 -28.16
N THR A 16 -8.77 30.10 -27.44
CA THR A 16 -7.61 29.54 -26.73
C THR A 16 -8.05 28.57 -25.64
N LEU A 17 -9.00 28.95 -24.76
CA LEU A 17 -9.48 28.09 -23.70
C LEU A 17 -10.18 26.83 -24.27
N MET A 18 -11.02 27.01 -25.30
CA MET A 18 -11.68 25.89 -25.97
C MET A 18 -10.69 24.95 -26.64
N THR A 19 -9.67 25.48 -27.31
CA THR A 19 -8.62 24.66 -27.93
C THR A 19 -7.87 23.84 -26.88
N CYS A 20 -7.51 24.43 -25.72
CA CYS A 20 -6.86 23.69 -24.63
C CYS A 20 -7.74 22.56 -24.10
N VAL A 21 -9.03 22.79 -23.88
CA VAL A 21 -9.97 21.74 -23.41
C VAL A 21 -10.10 20.61 -24.45
N ILE A 22 -10.33 20.98 -25.73
CA ILE A 22 -10.49 20.01 -26.81
C ILE A 22 -9.22 19.20 -27.00
N LEU A 23 -8.06 19.85 -27.01
CA LEU A 23 -6.78 19.19 -27.17
C LEU A 23 -6.51 18.20 -26.02
N TYR A 24 -6.72 18.64 -24.77
CA TYR A 24 -6.61 17.76 -23.61
C TYR A 24 -7.55 16.54 -23.73
N SER A 25 -8.83 16.79 -24.02
CA SER A 25 -9.84 15.72 -24.10
C SER A 25 -9.53 14.72 -25.22
N ILE A 26 -9.14 15.20 -26.41
CA ILE A 26 -8.81 14.33 -27.55
C ILE A 26 -7.53 13.54 -27.25
N LEU A 27 -6.44 14.21 -26.85
CA LEU A 27 -5.16 13.54 -26.61
C LEU A 27 -5.25 12.51 -25.50
N SER A 28 -5.86 12.88 -24.35
CA SER A 28 -6.02 11.93 -23.24
C SER A 28 -6.88 10.73 -23.63
N THR A 29 -7.97 10.95 -24.40
CA THR A 29 -8.86 9.87 -24.86
C THR A 29 -8.17 8.95 -25.86
N LEU A 30 -7.43 9.51 -26.83
CA LEU A 30 -6.70 8.71 -27.82
C LEU A 30 -5.57 7.90 -27.19
N ILE A 31 -4.80 8.50 -26.28
CA ILE A 31 -3.68 7.81 -25.63
C ILE A 31 -4.19 6.70 -24.71
N VAL A 32 -5.19 6.99 -23.85
CA VAL A 32 -5.76 5.97 -22.95
C VAL A 32 -6.50 4.90 -23.74
N GLY A 33 -7.27 5.27 -24.76
CA GLY A 33 -7.98 4.31 -25.63
C GLY A 33 -7.01 3.42 -26.40
N GLY A 34 -5.93 3.97 -26.95
CA GLY A 34 -4.86 3.22 -27.62
C GLY A 34 -4.17 2.23 -26.68
N TYR A 35 -3.89 2.65 -25.45
CA TYR A 35 -3.34 1.75 -24.44
C TYR A 35 -4.32 0.64 -24.04
N GLY A 36 -5.60 0.96 -23.87
CA GLY A 36 -6.64 -0.05 -23.61
C GLY A 36 -6.76 -1.07 -24.75
N PHE A 37 -6.71 -0.61 -26.00
CA PHE A 37 -6.67 -1.51 -27.16
C PHE A 37 -5.43 -2.41 -27.15
N PHE A 38 -4.26 -1.85 -26.84
CA PHE A 38 -3.01 -2.62 -26.71
C PHE A 38 -3.14 -3.72 -25.63
N LEU A 39 -3.69 -3.39 -24.44
CA LEU A 39 -3.90 -4.38 -23.39
C LEU A 39 -4.86 -5.50 -23.80
N LEU A 40 -5.98 -5.17 -24.46
CA LEU A 40 -6.95 -6.18 -24.92
C LEU A 40 -6.39 -7.10 -26.00
N THR A 41 -5.53 -6.59 -26.89
CA THR A 41 -4.92 -7.39 -27.97
C THR A 41 -3.77 -8.27 -27.48
N ASN A 42 -3.13 -7.92 -26.36
CA ASN A 42 -2.01 -8.67 -25.78
C ASN A 42 -2.37 -9.35 -24.44
N LYS A 43 -3.66 -9.54 -24.17
CA LYS A 43 -4.14 -10.20 -22.97
C LYS A 43 -3.57 -11.61 -22.87
N GLY A 44 -3.01 -11.96 -21.70
CA GLY A 44 -2.45 -13.29 -21.45
C GLY A 44 -1.12 -13.56 -22.16
N SER A 45 -0.43 -12.53 -22.70
CA SER A 45 0.89 -12.71 -23.29
C SER A 45 1.95 -12.89 -22.17
N PRO A 46 2.56 -14.08 -22.05
CA PRO A 46 3.59 -14.34 -21.04
C PRO A 46 4.83 -13.46 -21.22
N GLU A 47 5.18 -13.14 -22.49
CA GLU A 47 6.37 -12.34 -22.82
C GLU A 47 6.29 -10.89 -22.32
N LEU A 48 5.07 -10.37 -22.14
CA LEU A 48 4.85 -8.99 -21.73
C LEU A 48 4.43 -8.84 -20.25
N GLY A 49 4.19 -9.96 -19.55
CA GLY A 49 3.72 -9.95 -18.15
C GLY A 49 2.38 -9.20 -17.98
N ILE A 50 1.59 -9.10 -19.06
CA ILE A 50 0.31 -8.36 -19.07
C ILE A 50 -0.81 -9.36 -18.78
N GLY A 51 -1.06 -9.75 -17.57
CA GLY A 51 -2.19 -10.59 -17.20
C GLY A 51 -3.51 -10.17 -17.89
N ASP A 52 -4.54 -9.87 -17.17
CA ASP A 52 -5.79 -9.36 -17.76
C ASP A 52 -5.77 -7.85 -18.09
N GLY A 53 -4.69 -7.16 -17.74
CA GLY A 53 -4.49 -5.73 -17.99
C GLY A 53 -5.37 -4.77 -17.19
N SER A 54 -6.32 -5.28 -16.40
CA SER A 54 -7.32 -4.46 -15.70
C SER A 54 -6.73 -3.41 -14.76
N LEU A 55 -5.73 -3.79 -13.97
CA LEU A 55 -5.05 -2.89 -13.05
C LEU A 55 -4.28 -1.80 -13.79
N TYR A 56 -3.57 -2.18 -14.84
CA TYR A 56 -2.73 -1.27 -15.63
C TYR A 56 -3.56 -0.24 -16.38
N PHE A 57 -4.75 -0.63 -16.90
CA PHE A 57 -5.60 0.28 -17.65
C PHE A 57 -6.10 1.45 -16.80
N LEU A 58 -6.62 1.17 -15.61
CA LEU A 58 -7.04 2.22 -14.69
C LEU A 58 -5.86 3.10 -14.25
N SER A 59 -4.77 2.47 -13.82
CA SER A 59 -3.55 3.18 -13.39
C SER A 59 -3.05 4.14 -14.47
N PHE A 60 -3.00 3.69 -15.74
CA PHE A 60 -2.57 4.51 -16.85
C PHE A 60 -3.50 5.71 -17.10
N ALA A 61 -4.82 5.50 -17.06
CA ALA A 61 -5.79 6.59 -17.20
C ALA A 61 -5.63 7.65 -16.10
N LEU A 62 -5.38 7.22 -14.86
CA LEU A 62 -5.23 8.13 -13.72
C LEU A 62 -3.94 8.96 -13.76
N ARG A 63 -2.93 8.59 -14.55
CA ARG A 63 -1.73 9.40 -14.80
C ARG A 63 -2.07 10.76 -15.41
N PHE A 64 -3.19 10.87 -16.11
CA PHE A 64 -3.66 12.16 -16.65
C PHE A 64 -4.19 13.13 -15.60
N SER A 65 -4.31 12.73 -14.33
CA SER A 65 -4.80 13.61 -13.23
C SER A 65 -3.90 14.84 -13.02
N LEU A 66 -2.58 14.69 -13.09
CA LEU A 66 -1.63 15.82 -13.00
C LEU A 66 -1.81 16.80 -14.16
N ILE A 67 -1.89 16.26 -15.38
CA ILE A 67 -2.10 17.09 -16.58
C ILE A 67 -3.45 17.79 -16.51
N ALA A 68 -4.51 17.08 -16.10
CA ALA A 68 -5.83 17.65 -15.89
C ALA A 68 -5.81 18.77 -14.84
N LEU A 69 -5.19 18.55 -13.68
CA LEU A 69 -5.07 19.55 -12.62
C LEU A 69 -4.42 20.83 -13.16
N VAL A 70 -3.25 20.70 -13.80
CA VAL A 70 -2.51 21.85 -14.34
C VAL A 70 -3.32 22.57 -15.42
N VAL A 71 -3.83 21.85 -16.41
CA VAL A 71 -4.58 22.42 -17.55
C VAL A 71 -5.82 23.18 -17.04
N PHE A 72 -6.66 22.55 -16.20
CA PHE A 72 -7.88 23.19 -15.73
C PHE A 72 -7.64 24.29 -14.69
N MET A 73 -6.58 24.21 -13.93
CA MET A 73 -6.15 25.29 -13.04
C MET A 73 -5.74 26.55 -13.83
N PHE A 74 -4.97 26.38 -14.92
CA PHE A 74 -4.62 27.51 -15.79
C PHE A 74 -5.82 28.04 -16.58
N ILE A 75 -6.68 27.17 -17.11
CA ILE A 75 -7.93 27.56 -17.78
C ILE A 75 -8.82 28.37 -16.83
N GLY A 76 -9.01 27.88 -15.59
CA GLY A 76 -9.78 28.58 -14.56
C GLY A 76 -9.20 29.95 -14.26
N TYR A 77 -7.89 30.05 -14.02
CA TYR A 77 -7.22 31.31 -13.74
C TYR A 77 -7.40 32.34 -14.87
N GLU A 78 -7.15 31.95 -16.11
CA GLU A 78 -7.31 32.83 -17.26
C GLU A 78 -8.77 33.28 -17.44
N PHE A 79 -9.73 32.40 -17.16
CA PHE A 79 -11.14 32.72 -17.25
C PHE A 79 -11.60 33.65 -16.11
N PHE A 80 -11.16 33.41 -14.87
CA PHE A 80 -11.50 34.28 -13.72
C PHE A 80 -10.88 35.68 -13.84
N THR A 81 -9.70 35.81 -14.42
CA THR A 81 -9.04 37.13 -14.57
C THR A 81 -9.52 37.93 -15.77
N ARG A 82 -10.33 37.32 -16.65
CA ARG A 82 -10.78 37.97 -17.90
C ARG A 82 -11.52 39.27 -17.65
N ALA A 83 -12.47 39.31 -16.70
CA ALA A 83 -13.23 40.50 -16.39
C ALA A 83 -12.37 41.68 -15.91
N LYS A 84 -11.22 41.39 -15.26
CA LYS A 84 -10.24 42.40 -14.85
C LYS A 84 -9.48 42.97 -16.07
N ARG A 85 -9.16 42.13 -17.04
CA ARG A 85 -8.45 42.52 -18.26
C ARG A 85 -9.30 43.34 -19.21
N ASP A 86 -10.56 42.97 -19.34
CA ASP A 86 -11.52 43.60 -20.27
C ASP A 86 -12.15 44.87 -19.69
N ALA A 87 -11.67 45.41 -18.55
CA ALA A 87 -12.18 46.57 -17.82
C ALA A 87 -13.72 46.51 -17.51
N SER A 88 -14.32 45.35 -17.68
CA SER A 88 -15.77 45.14 -17.40
C SER A 88 -16.07 45.02 -15.90
N LEU A 89 -15.06 44.93 -15.05
CA LEU A 89 -15.19 44.72 -13.62
C LEU A 89 -15.94 45.87 -12.94
N GLU A 90 -15.72 47.10 -13.35
CA GLU A 90 -16.36 48.30 -12.80
C GLU A 90 -17.89 48.25 -12.96
N TRP A 91 -18.39 47.89 -14.13
CA TRP A 91 -19.83 47.73 -14.41
C TRP A 91 -20.42 46.62 -13.60
N ILE A 92 -19.72 45.52 -13.39
CA ILE A 92 -20.17 44.37 -12.61
C ILE A 92 -20.23 44.71 -11.13
N THR A 93 -19.26 45.47 -10.60
CA THR A 93 -19.25 45.92 -9.20
C THR A 93 -20.39 46.86 -8.86
N ALA A 94 -20.87 47.65 -9.84
CA ALA A 94 -22.00 48.53 -9.67
C ALA A 94 -23.35 47.79 -9.45
N THR A 95 -23.40 46.50 -9.78
CA THR A 95 -24.61 45.68 -9.57
C THR A 95 -24.61 44.99 -8.20
N GLN A 96 -25.82 44.79 -7.64
CA GLN A 96 -25.98 44.14 -6.33
C GLN A 96 -25.42 42.69 -6.36
N ASN A 97 -24.34 42.44 -5.58
CA ASN A 97 -23.62 41.16 -5.52
C ASN A 97 -23.05 40.72 -6.88
N GLY A 98 -22.74 41.67 -7.79
CA GLY A 98 -22.31 41.38 -9.14
C GLY A 98 -21.03 40.53 -9.20
N LEU A 99 -20.04 40.84 -8.37
CA LEU A 99 -18.79 40.05 -8.28
C LEU A 99 -19.05 38.58 -7.88
N TRP A 100 -19.88 38.38 -6.86
CA TRP A 100 -20.24 37.03 -6.42
C TRP A 100 -20.92 36.23 -7.54
N LYS A 101 -21.91 36.86 -8.17
CA LYS A 101 -22.63 36.23 -9.28
C LYS A 101 -21.72 35.92 -10.46
N LEU A 102 -20.76 36.80 -10.77
CA LEU A 102 -19.80 36.59 -11.83
C LEU A 102 -18.90 35.39 -11.52
N TYR A 103 -18.19 35.42 -10.39
CA TYR A 103 -17.23 34.37 -10.05
C TYR A 103 -17.90 33.01 -9.85
N LEU A 104 -19.09 32.97 -9.23
CA LEU A 104 -19.86 31.75 -9.08
C LEU A 104 -20.32 31.19 -10.44
N SER A 105 -20.73 32.06 -11.39
CA SER A 105 -21.13 31.63 -12.72
C SER A 105 -19.91 31.15 -13.55
N GLN A 106 -18.74 31.78 -13.41
CA GLN A 106 -17.51 31.35 -14.05
C GLN A 106 -17.05 30.00 -13.48
N PHE A 107 -17.09 29.84 -12.15
CA PHE A 107 -16.79 28.58 -11.50
C PHE A 107 -17.73 27.44 -11.97
N ALA A 108 -19.04 27.68 -12.00
CA ALA A 108 -20.02 26.69 -12.45
C ALA A 108 -19.78 26.26 -13.91
N VAL A 109 -19.44 27.21 -14.79
CA VAL A 109 -19.08 26.89 -16.19
C VAL A 109 -17.81 26.07 -16.26
N THR A 110 -16.77 26.46 -15.53
CA THR A 110 -15.49 25.73 -15.55
C THR A 110 -15.65 24.34 -14.96
N ALA A 111 -16.39 24.18 -13.86
CA ALA A 111 -16.71 22.88 -13.26
C ALA A 111 -17.48 21.97 -14.24
N ALA A 112 -18.45 22.53 -14.98
CA ALA A 112 -19.17 21.78 -16.02
C ALA A 112 -18.23 21.35 -17.17
N VAL A 113 -17.27 22.18 -17.55
CA VAL A 113 -16.27 21.85 -18.59
C VAL A 113 -15.34 20.73 -18.10
N VAL A 114 -14.89 20.78 -16.84
CA VAL A 114 -14.09 19.68 -16.23
C VAL A 114 -14.89 18.38 -16.25
N LEU A 115 -16.17 18.42 -15.84
CA LEU A 115 -17.04 17.25 -15.85
C LEU A 115 -17.18 16.65 -17.26
N VAL A 116 -17.47 17.49 -18.25
CA VAL A 116 -17.60 17.06 -19.65
C VAL A 116 -16.28 16.44 -20.16
N ALA A 117 -15.13 17.00 -19.81
CA ALA A 117 -13.82 16.47 -20.20
C ALA A 117 -13.50 15.13 -19.51
N THR A 118 -14.13 14.81 -18.37
CA THR A 118 -13.97 13.54 -17.66
C THR A 118 -14.83 12.41 -18.26
N ILE A 119 -15.95 12.73 -18.93
CA ILE A 119 -16.88 11.74 -19.49
C ILE A 119 -16.19 10.74 -20.45
N PRO A 120 -15.33 11.15 -21.41
CA PRO A 120 -14.66 10.20 -22.29
C PRO A 120 -13.82 9.16 -21.53
N GLN A 121 -13.15 9.57 -20.45
CA GLN A 121 -12.36 8.67 -19.62
C GLN A 121 -13.24 7.66 -18.88
N ALA A 122 -14.37 8.10 -18.35
CA ALA A 122 -15.35 7.21 -17.72
C ALA A 122 -15.95 6.21 -18.72
N LEU A 123 -16.24 6.65 -19.96
CA LEU A 123 -16.73 5.78 -21.03
C LEU A 123 -15.67 4.76 -21.46
N LEU A 124 -14.39 5.15 -21.56
CA LEU A 124 -13.31 4.22 -21.87
C LEU A 124 -13.18 3.13 -20.78
N GLN A 125 -13.27 3.48 -19.51
CA GLN A 125 -13.29 2.49 -18.42
C GLN A 125 -14.51 1.55 -18.57
N ALA A 126 -15.70 2.11 -18.80
CA ALA A 126 -16.92 1.31 -18.97
C ALA A 126 -16.81 0.32 -20.13
N VAL A 127 -16.28 0.75 -21.28
CA VAL A 127 -16.08 -0.12 -22.44
C VAL A 127 -15.03 -1.19 -22.14
N PHE A 128 -13.87 -0.81 -21.62
CA PHE A 128 -12.77 -1.72 -21.34
C PHE A 128 -13.21 -2.85 -20.38
N TYR A 129 -13.77 -2.50 -19.21
CA TYR A 129 -14.16 -3.51 -18.21
C TYR A 129 -15.37 -4.33 -18.63
N SER A 130 -16.29 -3.79 -19.45
CA SER A 130 -17.40 -4.60 -19.97
C SER A 130 -16.93 -5.65 -20.99
N VAL A 131 -15.86 -5.36 -21.73
CA VAL A 131 -15.23 -6.31 -22.68
C VAL A 131 -14.36 -7.32 -21.93
N ASN A 132 -13.57 -6.85 -20.98
CA ASN A 132 -12.60 -7.69 -20.26
C ASN A 132 -13.26 -8.62 -19.22
N GLN A 133 -14.39 -8.23 -18.66
CA GLN A 133 -15.23 -8.96 -17.70
C GLN A 133 -14.57 -9.36 -16.37
N THR A 134 -13.31 -9.02 -16.13
CA THR A 134 -12.60 -9.31 -14.88
C THR A 134 -13.21 -8.53 -13.72
N ALA A 135 -13.61 -9.23 -12.66
CA ALA A 135 -14.28 -8.66 -11.49
C ALA A 135 -15.45 -7.70 -11.82
N TYR A 136 -16.05 -7.84 -13.01
CA TYR A 136 -17.21 -7.05 -13.43
C TYR A 136 -18.48 -7.50 -12.67
N PRO A 137 -19.35 -6.59 -12.21
CA PRO A 137 -19.30 -5.11 -12.37
C PRO A 137 -18.61 -4.36 -11.21
N ALA A 138 -18.20 -5.05 -10.15
CA ALA A 138 -17.70 -4.40 -8.94
C ALA A 138 -16.47 -3.51 -9.20
N TYR A 139 -15.52 -4.02 -9.98
CA TYR A 139 -14.32 -3.26 -10.32
C TYR A 139 -14.61 -2.09 -11.28
N LEU A 140 -15.58 -2.22 -12.16
CA LEU A 140 -16.02 -1.09 -12.99
C LEU A 140 -16.53 0.07 -12.13
N LEU A 141 -17.39 -0.20 -11.14
CA LEU A 141 -17.89 0.85 -10.23
C LEU A 141 -16.75 1.51 -9.46
N PHE A 142 -15.80 0.72 -9.00
CA PHE A 142 -14.60 1.21 -8.34
C PHE A 142 -13.74 2.08 -9.27
N ALA A 143 -13.50 1.65 -10.52
CA ALA A 143 -12.75 2.40 -11.52
C ALA A 143 -13.44 3.74 -11.86
N LEU A 144 -14.77 3.74 -12.00
CA LEU A 144 -15.54 4.97 -12.21
C LEU A 144 -15.44 5.92 -11.00
N ALA A 145 -15.44 5.39 -9.77
CA ALA A 145 -15.21 6.19 -8.58
C ALA A 145 -13.80 6.81 -8.55
N CYS A 146 -12.77 6.05 -8.93
CA CYS A 146 -11.40 6.56 -9.09
C CYS A 146 -11.31 7.66 -10.15
N VAL A 147 -11.92 7.46 -11.32
CA VAL A 147 -12.00 8.49 -12.38
C VAL A 147 -12.69 9.75 -11.88
N PHE A 148 -13.81 9.61 -11.16
CA PHE A 148 -14.51 10.75 -10.58
C PHE A 148 -13.66 11.52 -9.56
N VAL A 149 -12.98 10.83 -8.67
CA VAL A 149 -12.13 11.48 -7.65
C VAL A 149 -10.92 12.14 -8.30
N TYR A 150 -10.17 11.43 -9.12
CA TYR A 150 -8.87 11.89 -9.59
C TYR A 150 -8.92 12.72 -10.89
N LEU A 151 -9.89 12.47 -11.78
CA LEU A 151 -9.99 13.21 -13.05
C LEU A 151 -11.10 14.29 -13.04
N PHE A 152 -11.95 14.33 -12.01
CA PHE A 152 -12.93 15.39 -11.84
C PHE A 152 -12.72 16.20 -10.56
N LEU A 153 -12.73 15.60 -9.36
CA LEU A 153 -12.64 16.36 -8.10
C LEU A 153 -11.25 17.00 -7.91
N THR A 154 -10.16 16.32 -8.28
CA THR A 154 -8.81 16.88 -8.18
C THR A 154 -8.61 18.10 -9.10
N PRO A 155 -8.94 18.06 -10.41
CA PRO A 155 -8.92 19.27 -11.25
C PRO A 155 -9.89 20.35 -10.77
N LEU A 156 -11.04 19.98 -10.20
CA LEU A 156 -11.97 20.94 -9.61
C LEU A 156 -11.36 21.68 -8.41
N ALA A 157 -10.59 21.00 -7.56
CA ALA A 157 -9.80 21.65 -6.51
C ALA A 157 -8.80 22.64 -7.11
N GLY A 158 -8.13 22.26 -8.21
CA GLY A 158 -7.26 23.16 -8.95
C GLY A 158 -7.98 24.43 -9.47
N VAL A 159 -9.21 24.27 -9.99
CA VAL A 159 -10.05 25.42 -10.40
C VAL A 159 -10.38 26.32 -9.20
N CYS A 160 -10.66 25.74 -8.02
CA CYS A 160 -10.93 26.52 -6.80
C CYS A 160 -9.67 27.29 -6.34
N ILE A 161 -8.50 26.65 -6.40
CA ILE A 161 -7.20 27.31 -6.10
C ILE A 161 -6.92 28.43 -7.09
N ALA A 162 -7.20 28.21 -8.37
CA ALA A 162 -7.06 29.24 -9.41
C ALA A 162 -8.01 30.44 -9.16
N LEU A 163 -9.22 30.19 -8.67
CA LEU A 163 -10.15 31.24 -8.24
C LEU A 163 -9.55 32.07 -7.11
N ALA A 164 -9.06 31.44 -6.05
CA ALA A 164 -8.42 32.15 -4.93
C ALA A 164 -7.17 32.92 -5.40
N ALA A 165 -6.30 32.28 -6.19
CA ALA A 165 -5.09 32.89 -6.74
C ALA A 165 -5.39 34.11 -7.63
N SER A 166 -6.47 34.06 -8.41
CA SER A 166 -6.90 35.18 -9.26
C SER A 166 -7.31 36.45 -8.47
N LEU A 167 -7.68 36.28 -7.20
CA LEU A 167 -8.08 37.35 -6.30
C LEU A 167 -6.92 37.86 -5.43
N LEU A 168 -5.93 36.99 -5.12
CA LEU A 168 -4.86 37.26 -4.16
C LEU A 168 -3.63 37.91 -4.78
N ALA A 169 -3.15 37.42 -5.93
CA ALA A 169 -1.80 37.71 -6.37
C ALA A 169 -1.69 38.31 -7.78
N LYS A 170 -0.50 38.83 -8.09
CA LYS A 170 -0.15 39.25 -9.46
C LYS A 170 -0.01 37.99 -10.34
N ARG A 171 -0.22 38.15 -11.65
CA ARG A 171 -0.27 37.05 -12.63
C ARG A 171 0.89 36.06 -12.52
N ILE A 172 2.12 36.56 -12.50
CA ILE A 172 3.33 35.71 -12.43
C ILE A 172 3.36 34.93 -11.12
N VAL A 173 3.09 35.59 -9.99
CA VAL A 173 3.07 34.96 -8.67
C VAL A 173 1.97 33.88 -8.58
N SER A 174 0.79 34.16 -9.15
CA SER A 174 -0.29 33.17 -9.21
C SER A 174 0.11 31.92 -9.98
N TYR A 175 0.80 32.07 -11.12
CA TYR A 175 1.27 30.93 -11.90
C TYR A 175 2.32 30.11 -11.15
N LEU A 176 3.28 30.77 -10.50
CA LEU A 176 4.28 30.08 -9.69
C LEU A 176 3.66 29.32 -8.51
N LEU A 177 2.69 29.92 -7.81
CA LEU A 177 1.98 29.27 -6.71
C LEU A 177 1.16 28.07 -7.19
N MET A 178 0.47 28.20 -8.33
CA MET A 178 -0.29 27.10 -8.92
C MET A 178 0.61 25.95 -9.35
N LEU A 179 1.75 26.25 -9.99
CA LEU A 179 2.73 25.24 -10.39
C LEU A 179 3.36 24.54 -9.18
N LEU A 180 3.77 25.32 -8.18
CA LEU A 180 4.29 24.78 -6.91
C LEU A 180 3.27 23.84 -6.25
N PHE A 181 2.00 24.24 -6.19
CA PHE A 181 0.93 23.41 -5.66
C PHE A 181 0.77 22.11 -6.46
N ALA A 182 0.81 22.17 -7.80
CA ALA A 182 0.71 20.99 -8.64
C ALA A 182 1.88 20.01 -8.42
N VAL A 183 3.10 20.51 -8.25
CA VAL A 183 4.29 19.70 -7.94
C VAL A 183 4.18 19.06 -6.56
N LEU A 184 3.89 19.86 -5.52
CA LEU A 184 3.78 19.36 -4.14
C LEU A 184 2.59 18.42 -3.92
N GLY A 185 1.51 18.61 -4.70
CA GLY A 185 0.33 17.74 -4.66
C GLY A 185 0.45 16.48 -5.50
N SER A 186 1.54 16.33 -6.26
CA SER A 186 1.79 15.16 -7.11
C SER A 186 2.57 14.08 -6.36
N GLY A 187 2.43 12.84 -6.82
CA GLY A 187 3.23 11.73 -6.31
C GLY A 187 4.74 11.90 -6.50
N TYR A 188 5.21 12.85 -7.33
CA TYR A 188 6.63 13.17 -7.46
C TYR A 188 7.23 13.85 -6.22
N ALA A 189 6.39 14.49 -5.38
CA ALA A 189 6.85 15.07 -4.12
C ALA A 189 7.15 14.02 -3.04
N THR A 190 6.79 12.76 -3.26
CA THR A 190 7.09 11.62 -2.37
C THR A 190 8.56 11.59 -1.97
N ASN A 191 9.45 11.57 -2.96
CA ASN A 191 10.90 11.52 -2.74
C ASN A 191 11.41 12.72 -1.92
N LEU A 192 10.75 13.88 -2.03
CA LEU A 192 11.09 15.06 -1.23
C LEU A 192 10.73 14.86 0.25
N TYR A 193 9.59 14.23 0.53
CA TYR A 193 9.14 13.95 1.89
C TYR A 193 9.98 12.84 2.53
N GLU A 194 10.32 11.80 1.78
CA GLU A 194 11.25 10.74 2.20
C GLU A 194 12.64 11.33 2.51
N ALA A 195 13.22 12.09 1.59
CA ALA A 195 14.51 12.74 1.80
C ALA A 195 14.53 13.69 3.01
N ALA A 196 13.44 14.40 3.29
CA ALA A 196 13.34 15.24 4.49
C ALA A 196 13.42 14.41 5.78
N TYR A 197 12.86 13.21 5.81
CA TYR A 197 12.98 12.31 6.95
C TYR A 197 14.35 11.64 7.02
N GLU A 198 14.87 11.11 5.94
CA GLU A 198 16.16 10.43 5.91
C GLU A 198 17.33 11.35 6.28
N ILE A 199 17.38 12.55 5.68
CA ILE A 199 18.49 13.48 5.85
C ILE A 199 18.34 14.32 7.13
N ALA A 200 17.15 14.86 7.38
CA ALA A 200 16.92 15.83 8.46
C ALA A 200 16.10 15.29 9.63
N ARG A 201 15.61 14.06 9.57
CA ARG A 201 14.70 13.44 10.54
C ARG A 201 13.43 14.26 10.77
N ILE A 202 12.96 15.00 9.76
CA ILE A 202 11.74 15.80 9.82
C ILE A 202 10.57 14.97 9.28
N ASP A 203 9.64 14.60 10.16
CA ASP A 203 8.41 13.91 9.76
C ASP A 203 7.41 14.88 9.11
N LEU A 204 7.30 14.82 7.80
CA LEU A 204 6.34 15.60 6.99
C LEU A 204 5.09 14.80 6.62
N SER A 205 4.83 13.65 7.21
CA SER A 205 3.72 12.75 6.84
C SER A 205 2.34 13.43 6.84
N ASN A 206 2.05 14.29 7.82
CA ASN A 206 0.80 15.03 7.87
C ASN A 206 0.70 16.12 6.79
N VAL A 207 1.83 16.75 6.44
CA VAL A 207 1.90 17.73 5.35
C VAL A 207 1.71 17.04 4.00
N ALA A 208 2.38 15.90 3.80
CA ALA A 208 2.22 15.07 2.61
C ALA A 208 0.76 14.63 2.43
N ARG A 209 0.10 14.11 3.48
CA ARG A 209 -1.32 13.74 3.44
C ARG A 209 -2.25 14.89 3.04
N LEU A 210 -1.92 16.12 3.44
CA LEU A 210 -2.72 17.29 3.12
C LEU A 210 -2.51 17.77 1.68
N LEU A 211 -1.28 17.64 1.18
CA LEU A 211 -0.90 18.11 -0.16
C LEU A 211 -1.15 17.07 -1.23
N GLU A 212 -0.99 15.77 -0.94
CA GLU A 212 -1.13 14.68 -1.89
C GLU A 212 -2.60 14.45 -2.28
N ILE A 213 -3.08 15.19 -3.29
CA ILE A 213 -4.46 15.12 -3.80
C ILE A 213 -4.59 14.35 -5.11
N MET A 214 -3.48 13.86 -5.65
CA MET A 214 -3.43 13.06 -6.87
C MET A 214 -3.28 11.57 -6.57
N PRO A 215 -3.49 10.71 -7.56
CA PRO A 215 -3.22 9.30 -7.41
C PRO A 215 -1.79 9.06 -6.89
N PRO A 216 -1.55 7.99 -6.14
CA PRO A 216 -0.20 7.62 -5.74
C PRO A 216 0.75 7.58 -6.92
N SER A 217 2.04 7.82 -6.65
CA SER A 217 3.07 7.92 -7.69
C SER A 217 3.06 6.75 -8.66
N MET A 218 3.49 7.03 -9.89
CA MET A 218 3.72 6.02 -10.93
C MET A 218 4.76 4.95 -10.56
N GLN A 219 5.55 5.17 -9.53
CA GLN A 219 6.54 4.20 -9.04
C GLN A 219 5.89 3.01 -8.32
N TYR A 220 4.64 3.17 -7.87
CA TYR A 220 3.91 2.11 -7.19
C TYR A 220 2.87 1.52 -8.11
N GLU A 221 3.01 0.23 -8.37
CA GLU A 221 2.03 -0.53 -9.10
C GLU A 221 0.71 -0.62 -8.32
N PRO A 222 -0.44 -0.68 -9.00
CA PRO A 222 -1.69 -0.94 -8.32
C PRO A 222 -1.65 -2.30 -7.64
N SER A 223 -2.25 -2.39 -6.45
CA SER A 223 -2.28 -3.65 -5.72
C SER A 223 -3.21 -4.65 -6.40
N ALA A 224 -2.75 -5.88 -6.54
CA ALA A 224 -3.58 -6.96 -7.03
C ALA A 224 -4.72 -7.34 -6.05
N PHE A 225 -4.73 -6.90 -4.79
CA PHE A 225 -5.82 -7.15 -3.85
C PHE A 225 -6.97 -6.16 -3.96
N TYR A 226 -6.67 -4.88 -4.06
CA TYR A 226 -7.68 -3.83 -4.01
C TYR A 226 -7.67 -2.92 -5.25
N GLY A 227 -6.83 -3.20 -6.22
CA GLY A 227 -6.66 -2.36 -7.39
C GLY A 227 -5.96 -1.06 -7.05
N TYR A 228 -6.63 0.05 -7.27
CA TYR A 228 -6.13 1.38 -6.95
C TYR A 228 -6.64 1.84 -5.57
N SER A 229 -5.87 2.64 -4.85
CA SER A 229 -6.26 3.12 -3.53
C SER A 229 -7.18 4.34 -3.61
N LEU A 230 -8.42 4.21 -3.08
CA LEU A 230 -9.32 5.34 -2.78
C LEU A 230 -9.23 5.68 -1.30
N ARG A 231 -8.28 6.55 -0.94
CA ARG A 231 -8.02 6.90 0.45
C ARG A 231 -8.99 7.96 0.95
N GLY A 232 -9.72 7.67 2.02
CA GLY A 232 -10.68 8.61 2.61
C GLY A 232 -10.03 9.93 3.04
N PHE A 233 -8.80 9.91 3.55
CA PHE A 233 -8.07 11.11 3.92
C PHE A 233 -7.67 11.96 2.71
N GLN A 234 -7.40 11.35 1.57
CA GLN A 234 -7.08 12.05 0.32
C GLN A 234 -8.30 12.75 -0.26
N ILE A 235 -9.47 12.09 -0.22
CA ILE A 235 -10.75 12.73 -0.58
C ILE A 235 -11.01 13.92 0.35
N ALA A 236 -10.76 13.77 1.66
CA ALA A 236 -10.88 14.87 2.61
C ALA A 236 -9.89 16.02 2.31
N ALA A 237 -8.64 15.71 1.92
CA ALA A 237 -7.67 16.71 1.51
C ALA A 237 -8.13 17.48 0.26
N ILE A 238 -8.72 16.81 -0.74
CA ILE A 238 -9.31 17.47 -1.92
C ILE A 238 -10.41 18.45 -1.48
N PHE A 239 -11.35 18.00 -0.62
CA PHE A 239 -12.41 18.87 -0.09
C PHE A 239 -11.88 19.97 0.83
N PHE A 240 -10.80 19.75 1.56
CA PHE A 240 -10.11 20.79 2.31
C PHE A 240 -9.65 21.91 1.37
N TRP A 241 -8.95 21.61 0.29
CA TRP A 241 -8.46 22.61 -0.65
C TRP A 241 -9.58 23.33 -1.38
N ILE A 242 -10.67 22.63 -1.75
CA ILE A 242 -11.88 23.24 -2.31
C ILE A 242 -12.47 24.24 -1.30
N SER A 243 -12.71 23.81 -0.06
CA SER A 243 -13.36 24.60 0.98
C SER A 243 -12.50 25.80 1.41
N LEU A 244 -11.19 25.59 1.59
CA LEU A 244 -10.24 26.65 1.92
C LEU A 244 -10.18 27.71 0.82
N SER A 245 -10.10 27.29 -0.45
CA SER A 245 -10.06 28.21 -1.59
C SER A 245 -11.35 29.04 -1.69
N PHE A 246 -12.52 28.43 -1.46
CA PHE A 246 -13.78 29.15 -1.39
C PHE A 246 -13.85 30.09 -0.19
N ALA A 247 -13.34 29.72 0.98
CA ALA A 247 -13.30 30.59 2.16
C ALA A 247 -12.44 31.82 1.88
N VAL A 248 -11.25 31.63 1.27
CA VAL A 248 -10.35 32.72 0.86
C VAL A 248 -11.02 33.63 -0.18
N ALA A 249 -11.59 33.04 -1.22
CA ALA A 249 -12.32 33.80 -2.25
C ALA A 249 -13.50 34.59 -1.66
N ALA A 250 -14.29 33.97 -0.81
CA ALA A 250 -15.39 34.61 -0.10
C ALA A 250 -14.91 35.79 0.76
N PHE A 251 -13.85 35.58 1.55
CA PHE A 251 -13.26 36.63 2.37
C PHE A 251 -12.83 37.84 1.51
N LEU A 252 -12.12 37.62 0.42
CA LEU A 252 -11.62 38.68 -0.46
C LEU A 252 -12.77 39.44 -1.16
N LEU A 253 -13.81 38.73 -1.57
CA LEU A 253 -14.97 39.34 -2.25
C LEU A 253 -15.86 40.16 -1.31
N VAL A 254 -15.92 39.81 -0.01
CA VAL A 254 -16.77 40.50 0.97
C VAL A 254 -15.98 41.30 2.02
N ARG A 255 -14.66 41.48 1.85
CA ARG A 255 -13.80 42.15 2.84
C ARG A 255 -14.25 43.57 3.21
N HIS A 256 -14.93 44.26 2.30
CA HIS A 256 -15.45 45.62 2.51
C HIS A 256 -16.92 45.65 3.05
N LYS A 257 -17.54 44.47 3.28
CA LYS A 257 -18.90 44.36 3.82
C LYS A 257 -18.89 44.32 5.36
N ARG A 258 -20.08 44.45 5.98
CA ARG A 258 -20.25 44.34 7.44
C ARG A 258 -19.77 42.98 7.94
N ILE A 259 -19.33 42.90 9.19
CA ILE A 259 -18.77 41.69 9.83
C ILE A 259 -19.73 40.51 9.75
N SER A 260 -21.05 40.73 9.96
CA SER A 260 -22.08 39.69 9.87
C SER A 260 -22.16 39.06 8.47
N VAL A 261 -22.06 39.87 7.40
CA VAL A 261 -22.05 39.37 6.02
C VAL A 261 -20.78 38.61 5.68
N ARG A 262 -19.62 39.08 6.22
CA ARG A 262 -18.36 38.38 6.09
C ARG A 262 -18.38 37.03 6.79
N ALA A 263 -18.84 37.00 8.04
CA ALA A 263 -18.97 35.77 8.80
C ALA A 263 -19.92 34.78 8.11
N GLY A 264 -21.09 35.22 7.65
CA GLY A 264 -22.01 34.32 6.93
C GLY A 264 -21.49 33.74 5.62
N ALA A 265 -20.58 34.44 4.93
CA ALA A 265 -20.00 33.97 3.68
C ALA A 265 -18.77 33.05 3.89
N VAL A 266 -17.93 33.34 4.90
CA VAL A 266 -16.63 32.66 5.12
C VAL A 266 -16.75 31.48 6.09
N LEU A 267 -17.57 31.61 7.14
CA LEU A 267 -17.64 30.64 8.23
C LEU A 267 -18.03 29.22 7.76
N PRO A 268 -19.04 29.02 6.91
CA PRO A 268 -19.40 27.66 6.46
C PRO A 268 -18.25 26.95 5.73
N CYS A 269 -17.58 27.65 4.81
CA CYS A 269 -16.44 27.09 4.08
C CYS A 269 -15.22 26.89 4.99
N GLY A 270 -14.99 27.79 5.93
CA GLY A 270 -13.92 27.67 6.92
C GLY A 270 -14.13 26.48 7.85
N LEU A 271 -15.34 26.30 8.37
CA LEU A 271 -15.69 25.13 9.21
C LEU A 271 -15.55 23.82 8.43
N ALA A 272 -16.00 23.79 7.17
CA ALA A 272 -15.84 22.63 6.29
C ALA A 272 -14.34 22.32 6.07
N ALA A 273 -13.51 23.34 5.84
CA ALA A 273 -12.07 23.16 5.69
C ALA A 273 -11.45 22.58 6.97
N VAL A 274 -11.81 23.11 8.15
CA VAL A 274 -11.30 22.58 9.44
C VAL A 274 -11.74 21.13 9.66
N ALA A 275 -12.98 20.79 9.39
CA ALA A 275 -13.48 19.42 9.50
C ALA A 275 -12.73 18.46 8.56
N CYS A 276 -12.49 18.87 7.31
CA CYS A 276 -11.72 18.10 6.34
C CYS A 276 -10.25 17.98 6.75
N LEU A 277 -9.64 19.03 7.31
CA LEU A 277 -8.27 19.00 7.84
C LEU A 277 -8.15 17.98 8.97
N ILE A 278 -9.04 18.05 9.96
CA ILE A 278 -9.08 17.09 11.06
C ILE A 278 -9.19 15.66 10.49
N TRP A 279 -10.11 15.44 9.56
CA TRP A 279 -10.27 14.13 8.94
C TRP A 279 -9.02 13.64 8.20
N THR A 280 -8.29 14.54 7.53
CA THR A 280 -7.07 14.21 6.78
C THR A 280 -5.93 13.78 7.69
N VAL A 281 -5.74 14.45 8.84
CA VAL A 281 -4.63 14.17 9.76
C VAL A 281 -4.91 13.04 10.75
N LEU A 282 -6.17 12.61 10.93
CA LEU A 282 -6.49 11.48 11.79
C LEU A 282 -5.81 10.21 11.31
N PRO A 283 -5.33 9.34 12.23
CA PRO A 283 -4.73 8.05 11.88
C PRO A 283 -5.63 7.21 10.98
N ALA A 284 -5.07 6.64 9.94
CA ALA A 284 -5.78 5.76 9.02
C ALA A 284 -4.80 4.75 8.41
N SER A 285 -5.23 3.50 8.27
CA SER A 285 -4.52 2.49 7.49
C SER A 285 -4.43 2.95 6.05
N THR A 286 -3.23 2.97 5.50
CA THR A 286 -2.98 3.31 4.11
C THR A 286 -2.80 2.05 3.31
N MET A 287 -3.33 2.04 2.08
CA MET A 287 -3.20 0.90 1.16
C MET A 287 -2.07 1.12 0.15
N THR A 288 -1.25 2.11 0.36
CA THR A 288 -0.07 2.35 -0.46
C THR A 288 1.16 2.33 0.41
N GLN A 289 2.22 1.87 -0.17
CA GLN A 289 3.54 1.79 0.42
C GLN A 289 4.18 3.17 0.69
N THR A 290 3.47 4.26 0.40
CA THR A 290 3.90 5.62 0.70
C THR A 290 3.51 6.01 2.13
N VAL A 291 4.20 5.44 3.09
CA VAL A 291 4.21 5.93 4.46
C VAL A 291 5.53 6.64 4.67
N TYR A 292 5.47 7.92 4.98
CA TYR A 292 6.66 8.75 5.15
C TYR A 292 6.99 8.88 6.63
N GLY A 293 8.27 8.95 6.94
CA GLY A 293 8.76 9.23 8.26
C GLY A 293 8.73 8.03 9.19
N SER A 294 8.57 8.29 10.49
CA SER A 294 8.63 7.29 11.57
C SER A 294 7.57 6.19 11.51
N LYS A 295 6.68 6.25 10.53
CA LYS A 295 5.64 5.23 10.28
C LYS A 295 6.04 4.24 9.19
N ASP A 296 7.16 4.44 8.55
CA ASP A 296 7.74 3.47 7.61
C ASP A 296 8.45 2.38 8.42
N ASP A 297 8.07 1.12 8.18
CA ASP A 297 8.60 -0.01 8.93
C ASP A 297 10.11 -0.19 8.68
N GLY A 298 10.59 -0.02 7.45
CA GLY A 298 12.02 -0.07 7.17
C GLY A 298 12.82 0.97 7.95
N ALA A 299 12.30 2.21 8.04
CA ALA A 299 12.91 3.27 8.84
C ALA A 299 12.80 3.03 10.35
N TYR A 300 11.69 2.44 10.82
CA TYR A 300 11.47 2.11 12.22
C TYR A 300 12.45 1.04 12.69
N TYR A 301 12.54 -0.08 11.97
CA TYR A 301 13.39 -1.21 12.33
C TYR A 301 14.89 -0.98 12.08
N SER A 302 15.26 0.08 11.36
CA SER A 302 16.68 0.45 11.17
C SER A 302 17.45 0.74 12.47
N SER A 303 16.77 0.80 13.62
CA SER A 303 17.33 1.12 14.94
C SER A 303 17.65 -0.10 15.79
N ASP A 304 17.83 -1.29 15.24
CA ASP A 304 18.21 -2.53 15.93
C ASP A 304 17.24 -2.90 17.09
N MET A 305 16.08 -3.40 16.73
CA MET A 305 14.99 -3.75 17.66
C MET A 305 14.81 -5.26 17.78
N GLU A 306 15.80 -6.06 17.39
CA GLU A 306 15.69 -7.53 17.39
C GLU A 306 15.83 -8.08 18.83
N ARG A 307 14.85 -8.86 19.28
CA ARG A 307 14.86 -9.56 20.57
C ARG A 307 14.20 -10.92 20.42
N GLU A 308 14.82 -11.92 21.04
CA GLU A 308 14.31 -13.29 21.08
C GLU A 308 14.17 -13.73 22.54
N ILE A 309 12.96 -14.06 22.97
CA ILE A 309 12.69 -14.65 24.29
C ILE A 309 11.60 -15.70 24.12
N ASP A 310 11.94 -16.95 24.40
CA ASP A 310 10.97 -18.03 24.40
C ASP A 310 9.92 -17.82 25.50
N ALA A 311 8.66 -17.98 25.15
CA ALA A 311 7.58 -17.94 26.12
C ALA A 311 7.59 -19.18 27.02
N GLN A 312 7.49 -18.97 28.34
CA GLN A 312 7.31 -20.04 29.31
C GLN A 312 5.83 -20.47 29.45
N TYR A 313 4.99 -20.07 28.51
CA TYR A 313 3.55 -20.36 28.45
C TYR A 313 3.11 -20.51 27.00
N ARG A 314 1.94 -21.10 26.82
CA ARG A 314 1.27 -21.20 25.52
C ARG A 314 -0.06 -20.49 25.57
N ALA A 315 -0.44 -19.91 24.45
CA ALA A 315 -1.80 -19.48 24.24
C ALA A 315 -2.63 -20.71 23.79
N SER A 316 -3.52 -21.17 24.65
CA SER A 316 -4.39 -22.30 24.32
C SER A 316 -5.56 -21.92 23.42
N GLY A 317 -5.94 -20.64 23.44
CA GLY A 317 -7.03 -20.12 22.61
C GLY A 317 -7.09 -18.62 22.53
N TYR A 318 -7.75 -18.15 21.48
CA TYR A 318 -8.02 -16.74 21.23
C TYR A 318 -9.49 -16.53 20.91
N ASP A 319 -10.14 -15.61 21.61
CA ASP A 319 -11.43 -15.03 21.22
C ASP A 319 -11.22 -13.58 20.80
N MET A 320 -11.47 -13.28 19.53
CA MET A 320 -11.11 -12.00 18.94
C MET A 320 -12.33 -11.35 18.28
N VAL A 321 -12.48 -10.05 18.51
CA VAL A 321 -13.42 -9.19 17.77
C VAL A 321 -12.61 -8.16 16.99
N LEU A 322 -12.60 -8.28 15.66
CA LEU A 322 -11.86 -7.41 14.76
C LEU A 322 -12.82 -6.52 13.98
N LYS A 323 -12.57 -5.21 14.03
CA LYS A 323 -13.33 -4.22 13.27
C LYS A 323 -12.43 -3.48 12.31
N PHE A 324 -12.74 -3.58 11.02
CA PHE A 324 -12.02 -2.91 9.95
C PHE A 324 -12.73 -1.62 9.53
N GLY A 325 -12.12 -0.50 9.88
CA GLY A 325 -12.60 0.85 9.57
C GLY A 325 -11.50 1.72 8.96
N ARG A 326 -11.26 2.91 9.52
CA ARG A 326 -10.07 3.70 9.14
C ARG A 326 -8.77 2.98 9.48
N GLN A 327 -8.79 2.18 10.51
CA GLN A 327 -7.73 1.33 11.01
C GLN A 327 -8.34 0.09 11.66
N LEU A 328 -7.53 -0.89 11.97
CA LEU A 328 -7.93 -2.03 12.79
C LEU A 328 -8.27 -1.56 14.20
N THR A 329 -9.40 -2.04 14.73
CA THR A 329 -9.70 -2.02 16.16
C THR A 329 -9.93 -3.47 16.57
N ALA A 330 -9.21 -3.92 17.57
CA ALA A 330 -9.23 -5.29 18.05
C ALA A 330 -9.52 -5.36 19.55
N GLU A 331 -10.32 -6.34 19.92
CA GLU A 331 -10.50 -6.82 21.28
C GLU A 331 -10.13 -8.31 21.23
N VAL A 332 -9.12 -8.69 22.00
CA VAL A 332 -8.54 -10.04 21.99
C VAL A 332 -8.51 -10.56 23.42
N ALA A 333 -9.14 -11.70 23.64
CA ALA A 333 -9.01 -12.51 24.85
C ALA A 333 -8.11 -13.71 24.52
N MET A 334 -6.93 -13.76 25.14
CA MET A 334 -5.94 -14.82 25.00
C MET A 334 -5.93 -15.70 26.24
N ALA A 335 -6.34 -16.95 26.10
CA ALA A 335 -6.29 -17.95 27.17
C ALA A 335 -4.86 -18.50 27.30
N VAL A 336 -4.32 -18.49 28.52
CA VAL A 336 -2.96 -18.97 28.81
C VAL A 336 -2.97 -20.25 29.63
N ASP A 337 -2.07 -21.17 29.32
CA ASP A 337 -1.96 -22.48 29.98
C ASP A 337 -1.18 -22.46 31.31
N SER A 338 -0.38 -21.43 31.53
CA SER A 338 0.51 -21.28 32.71
C SER A 338 0.10 -20.07 33.54
N PRO A 339 -0.92 -20.21 34.42
CA PRO A 339 -1.57 -19.08 35.07
C PRO A 339 -0.76 -18.41 36.20
N ASN A 340 0.34 -19.02 36.63
CA ASN A 340 1.11 -18.59 37.82
C ASN A 340 2.45 -17.96 37.48
N LEU A 341 2.69 -17.58 36.23
CA LEU A 341 3.90 -16.85 35.88
C LEU A 341 3.85 -15.42 36.42
N GLU A 342 5.00 -14.85 36.76
CA GLU A 342 5.11 -13.46 37.22
C GLU A 342 4.85 -12.48 36.06
N ALA A 343 5.25 -12.86 34.85
CA ALA A 343 5.12 -12.03 33.66
C ALA A 343 4.91 -12.86 32.38
N TYR A 344 4.22 -12.28 31.43
CA TYR A 344 3.86 -12.87 30.15
C TYR A 344 4.45 -12.02 29.01
N PRO A 345 5.65 -12.36 28.53
CA PRO A 345 6.23 -11.71 27.35
C PRO A 345 5.45 -12.11 26.11
N MET A 346 5.12 -11.13 25.25
CA MET A 346 4.42 -11.36 24.00
C MET A 346 4.82 -10.32 22.94
N THR A 347 4.68 -10.69 21.69
CA THR A 347 4.92 -9.80 20.56
C THR A 347 3.58 -9.32 19.99
N LEU A 348 3.46 -8.01 19.81
CA LEU A 348 2.36 -7.34 19.15
C LEU A 348 2.91 -6.15 18.36
N TYR A 349 2.68 -6.12 17.06
CA TYR A 349 3.22 -5.10 16.16
C TYR A 349 3.09 -3.66 16.70
N HIS A 350 4.19 -2.90 16.66
CA HIS A 350 4.32 -1.58 17.29
C HIS A 350 3.28 -0.55 16.83
N GLY A 351 2.78 -0.65 15.60
CA GLY A 351 1.77 0.24 15.06
C GLY A 351 0.39 0.13 15.70
N TYR A 352 0.17 -0.88 16.57
CA TYR A 352 -1.08 -1.02 17.32
C TYR A 352 -0.95 -0.40 18.71
N GLN A 353 -1.71 0.65 18.97
CA GLN A 353 -1.76 1.33 20.28
C GLN A 353 -2.68 0.59 21.23
N ILE A 354 -2.14 0.14 22.37
CA ILE A 354 -2.89 -0.53 23.43
C ILE A 354 -3.77 0.49 24.14
N LYS A 355 -5.04 0.17 24.29
CA LYS A 355 -6.05 0.96 25.01
C LYS A 355 -6.26 0.46 26.42
N SER A 356 -6.28 -0.87 26.60
CA SER A 356 -6.41 -1.51 27.90
C SER A 356 -5.83 -2.92 27.87
N VAL A 357 -5.33 -3.36 29.03
CA VAL A 357 -4.94 -4.74 29.31
C VAL A 357 -5.63 -5.12 30.63
N THR A 358 -6.42 -6.18 30.63
CA THR A 358 -7.18 -6.64 31.78
C THR A 358 -7.12 -8.17 31.90
N ASP A 359 -7.43 -8.69 33.08
CA ASP A 359 -7.63 -10.12 33.30
C ASP A 359 -9.06 -10.59 32.89
N ASP A 360 -9.40 -11.85 33.15
CA ASP A 360 -10.70 -12.46 32.90
C ASP A 360 -11.85 -11.83 33.71
N THR A 361 -11.54 -11.18 34.85
CA THR A 361 -12.52 -10.47 35.68
C THR A 361 -12.73 -9.00 35.24
N GLY A 362 -11.89 -8.49 34.36
CA GLY A 362 -11.87 -7.10 33.91
C GLY A 362 -10.99 -6.18 34.76
N GLU A 363 -10.24 -6.72 35.71
CA GLU A 363 -9.28 -5.93 36.50
C GLU A 363 -8.07 -5.53 35.65
N PRO A 364 -7.59 -4.28 35.73
CA PRO A 364 -6.44 -3.81 34.97
C PRO A 364 -5.14 -4.53 35.34
N LEU A 365 -4.42 -5.00 34.34
CA LEU A 365 -3.08 -5.56 34.48
C LEU A 365 -2.01 -4.51 34.20
N ARG A 366 -0.90 -4.58 34.92
CA ARG A 366 0.27 -3.77 34.60
C ARG A 366 0.96 -4.34 33.37
N TYR A 367 1.49 -3.48 32.54
CA TYR A 367 2.27 -3.90 31.40
C TYR A 367 3.37 -2.91 31.07
N THR A 368 4.42 -3.40 30.47
CA THR A 368 5.48 -2.59 29.85
C THR A 368 5.52 -2.88 28.36
N ARG A 369 5.85 -1.89 27.57
CA ARG A 369 5.96 -2.03 26.13
C ARG A 369 7.17 -1.31 25.59
N ASP A 370 7.94 -2.02 24.75
CA ASP A 370 9.06 -1.47 24.00
C ASP A 370 8.94 -1.92 22.53
N GLY A 371 8.42 -1.03 21.70
CA GLY A 371 8.13 -1.32 20.32
C GLY A 371 7.10 -2.45 20.12
N ASP A 372 7.52 -3.53 19.49
CA ASP A 372 6.71 -4.75 19.28
C ASP A 372 6.60 -5.61 20.55
N TYR A 373 7.45 -5.40 21.54
CA TYR A 373 7.60 -6.27 22.69
C TYR A 373 6.77 -5.77 23.87
N LEU A 374 5.81 -6.59 24.28
CA LEU A 374 4.88 -6.32 25.37
C LEU A 374 5.06 -7.36 26.47
N THR A 375 5.26 -6.90 27.70
CA THR A 375 5.27 -7.77 28.88
C THR A 375 4.09 -7.40 29.77
N VAL A 376 3.22 -8.37 30.06
CA VAL A 376 2.09 -8.21 30.98
C VAL A 376 2.46 -8.87 32.30
N GLU A 377 2.34 -8.12 33.40
CA GLU A 377 2.63 -8.60 34.77
C GLU A 377 1.38 -9.27 35.36
N ASN A 378 1.58 -10.37 36.06
CA ASN A 378 0.50 -11.03 36.81
C ASN A 378 0.16 -10.25 38.07
N ASN A 379 -1.10 -10.34 38.49
CA ASN A 379 -1.48 -9.81 39.81
C ASN A 379 -0.90 -10.70 40.94
N PRO A 380 -0.31 -10.13 42.02
CA PRO A 380 0.36 -10.88 43.07
C PRO A 380 -0.51 -11.91 43.80
N SER A 381 -1.82 -11.79 43.70
CA SER A 381 -2.81 -12.63 44.39
C SER A 381 -3.61 -13.58 43.51
N GLY A 382 -3.32 -13.62 42.21
CA GLY A 382 -4.18 -14.31 41.25
C GLY A 382 -3.46 -15.32 40.32
N SER A 383 -4.19 -16.32 39.89
CA SER A 383 -3.83 -17.15 38.75
C SER A 383 -4.43 -16.51 37.49
N LEU A 384 -3.61 -16.00 36.61
CA LEU A 384 -4.04 -15.39 35.35
C LEU A 384 -4.36 -16.48 34.33
N ARG A 385 -5.62 -16.62 33.96
CA ARG A 385 -6.08 -17.62 32.98
C ARG A 385 -6.30 -17.05 31.60
N GLU A 386 -6.61 -15.75 31.53
CA GLU A 386 -6.91 -15.05 30.31
C GLU A 386 -6.39 -13.62 30.38
N ILE A 387 -5.74 -13.18 29.31
CA ILE A 387 -5.28 -11.81 29.13
C ILE A 387 -6.13 -11.16 28.07
N ARG A 388 -6.84 -10.09 28.40
CA ARG A 388 -7.65 -9.31 27.46
C ARG A 388 -6.94 -8.04 27.07
N LEU A 389 -6.76 -7.86 25.76
CA LEU A 389 -6.16 -6.67 25.18
C LEU A 389 -7.19 -5.97 24.28
N ALA A 390 -7.32 -4.66 24.46
CA ALA A 390 -7.98 -3.80 23.48
C ALA A 390 -6.95 -2.87 22.87
N TYR A 391 -6.89 -2.81 21.55
CA TYR A 391 -5.93 -1.97 20.83
C TYR A 391 -6.50 -1.48 19.50
N ALA A 392 -5.84 -0.48 18.91
CA ALA A 392 -6.17 0.01 17.58
C ALA A 392 -4.93 0.54 16.89
N GLY A 393 -4.88 0.42 15.57
CA GLY A 393 -3.76 0.90 14.78
C GLY A 393 -3.73 0.32 13.37
N TYR A 394 -2.58 0.45 12.72
CA TYR A 394 -2.37 -0.06 11.38
C TYR A 394 -0.89 -0.32 11.12
N SER A 395 -0.61 -1.23 10.20
CA SER A 395 0.71 -1.45 9.63
C SER A 395 0.90 -0.60 8.36
N SER A 396 2.11 -0.23 8.07
CA SER A 396 2.49 0.41 6.81
C SER A 396 2.45 -0.56 5.63
N THR A 397 2.64 -1.83 5.88
CA THR A 397 2.70 -2.91 4.88
C THR A 397 1.43 -3.75 4.84
N PHE A 398 1.00 -4.27 6.00
CA PHE A 398 -0.18 -5.13 6.12
C PHE A 398 -1.42 -4.31 6.45
N TYR A 399 -2.13 -3.89 5.42
CA TYR A 399 -3.28 -3.01 5.59
C TYR A 399 -4.51 -3.73 6.14
N SER A 400 -5.32 -2.97 6.89
CA SER A 400 -6.55 -3.45 7.52
C SER A 400 -7.53 -2.29 7.67
N ASN A 401 -8.33 -2.04 6.65
CA ASN A 401 -9.23 -0.90 6.59
C ASN A 401 -10.59 -1.24 5.93
N SER A 402 -11.43 -0.23 5.74
CA SER A 402 -12.76 -0.39 5.16
C SER A 402 -12.79 -0.75 3.67
N GLN A 403 -11.65 -0.81 2.98
CA GLN A 403 -11.56 -1.16 1.57
C GLN A 403 -11.06 -2.59 1.36
N ALA A 404 -10.04 -3.01 2.12
CA ALA A 404 -9.48 -4.36 2.05
C ALA A 404 -8.71 -4.73 3.31
N VAL A 405 -8.40 -6.01 3.45
CA VAL A 405 -7.58 -6.58 4.53
C VAL A 405 -6.51 -7.48 3.94
N TYR A 406 -5.29 -7.33 4.41
CA TYR A 406 -4.19 -8.24 4.22
C TYR A 406 -3.45 -8.39 5.54
N LEU A 407 -3.77 -9.44 6.29
CA LEU A 407 -3.16 -9.81 7.57
C LEU A 407 -2.74 -11.28 7.49
N PRO A 408 -1.52 -11.56 7.03
CA PRO A 408 -1.00 -12.93 7.02
C PRO A 408 -0.79 -13.41 8.45
N GLY A 409 -0.97 -14.70 8.69
CA GLY A 409 -0.85 -15.27 10.03
C GLY A 409 0.57 -15.17 10.62
N SER A 410 1.59 -15.02 9.77
CA SER A 410 2.97 -14.73 10.20
C SER A 410 3.15 -13.36 10.85
N PHE A 411 2.30 -12.40 10.51
CA PHE A 411 2.38 -11.04 11.03
C PHE A 411 1.70 -10.93 12.41
N PRO A 412 2.33 -10.33 13.44
CA PRO A 412 1.78 -10.24 14.79
C PRO A 412 0.71 -9.14 14.90
N TYR A 413 -0.40 -9.29 14.15
CA TYR A 413 -1.57 -8.42 14.29
C TYR A 413 -2.43 -8.76 15.51
N TYR A 414 -2.11 -9.87 16.21
CA TYR A 414 -2.64 -10.30 17.50
C TYR A 414 -1.48 -10.65 18.42
N PRO A 415 -1.65 -10.64 19.76
CA PRO A 415 -0.58 -10.92 20.71
C PRO A 415 -0.08 -12.37 20.55
N GLN A 416 1.19 -12.54 20.25
CA GLN A 416 1.84 -13.86 20.10
C GLN A 416 2.76 -14.11 21.28
N PRO A 417 2.76 -15.32 21.92
CA PRO A 417 3.61 -15.61 23.06
C PRO A 417 5.09 -15.50 22.74
N GLY A 418 5.86 -14.92 23.69
CA GLY A 418 7.29 -14.71 23.58
C GLY A 418 7.67 -13.43 22.83
N PHE A 419 8.96 -13.12 22.83
CA PHE A 419 9.52 -12.09 21.98
C PHE A 419 10.17 -12.77 20.78
N HIS A 420 9.82 -12.33 19.60
CA HIS A 420 10.44 -12.76 18.36
C HIS A 420 10.62 -11.58 17.41
N THR A 421 11.61 -11.68 16.57
CA THR A 421 11.90 -10.67 15.55
C THR A 421 10.73 -10.57 14.57
N VAL A 422 10.15 -9.39 14.46
CA VAL A 422 9.02 -9.13 13.56
C VAL A 422 9.52 -8.76 12.16
N PHE A 423 10.60 -8.01 12.10
CA PHE A 423 11.19 -7.54 10.84
C PHE A 423 12.71 -7.61 10.93
N SER A 424 13.32 -8.26 9.95
CA SER A 424 14.77 -8.33 9.83
C SER A 424 15.30 -7.20 8.97
N THR A 425 16.13 -6.35 9.58
CA THR A 425 16.84 -5.30 8.85
C THR A 425 17.91 -5.87 7.90
N ARG A 426 18.43 -7.05 8.22
CA ARG A 426 19.39 -7.76 7.38
C ARG A 426 18.78 -8.20 6.05
N TYR A 427 17.50 -8.57 6.06
CA TYR A 427 16.79 -9.10 4.90
C TYR A 427 15.77 -8.13 4.30
N ASP A 428 15.59 -6.98 4.92
CA ASP A 428 14.60 -5.94 4.57
C ASP A 428 13.18 -6.52 4.41
N GLY A 429 12.77 -7.36 5.39
CA GLY A 429 11.49 -8.04 5.33
C GLY A 429 10.98 -8.58 6.67
N TYR A 430 9.69 -8.92 6.69
CA TYR A 430 9.03 -9.51 7.86
C TYR A 430 9.42 -10.96 8.06
N GLU A 431 9.57 -11.38 9.30
CA GLU A 431 9.90 -12.75 9.65
C GLU A 431 8.71 -13.54 10.17
N LYS A 432 8.71 -14.84 9.89
CA LYS A 432 7.73 -15.76 10.47
C LYS A 432 8.19 -16.10 11.90
N ASN A 433 7.29 -15.98 12.87
CA ASN A 433 7.52 -16.55 14.19
C ASN A 433 7.54 -18.08 14.09
N THR A 434 8.70 -18.68 14.28
CA THR A 434 8.92 -20.14 14.22
C THR A 434 8.50 -20.85 15.49
N LEU A 435 8.20 -20.10 16.57
CA LEU A 435 7.80 -20.64 17.89
C LEU A 435 6.27 -20.67 18.06
N ILE A 436 5.51 -20.23 17.05
CA ILE A 436 4.04 -20.30 17.08
C ILE A 436 3.60 -21.77 17.17
N GLN A 437 2.64 -22.02 18.07
CA GLN A 437 1.99 -23.32 18.23
C GLN A 437 0.51 -23.20 17.90
N PRO A 438 -0.11 -24.29 17.40
CA PRO A 438 -1.54 -24.29 17.12
C PRO A 438 -2.35 -23.93 18.36
N ALA A 439 -3.31 -23.02 18.18
CA ALA A 439 -4.26 -22.61 19.20
C ALA A 439 -5.69 -22.61 18.64
N GLN A 440 -6.68 -22.67 19.52
CA GLN A 440 -8.08 -22.56 19.13
C GLN A 440 -8.43 -21.09 18.90
N PHE A 441 -8.80 -20.74 17.70
CA PHE A 441 -9.25 -19.39 17.36
C PHE A 441 -10.76 -19.32 17.20
N ARG A 442 -11.33 -18.21 17.69
CA ARG A 442 -12.66 -17.71 17.40
C ARG A 442 -12.52 -16.23 17.04
N ILE A 443 -12.84 -15.86 15.80
CA ILE A 443 -12.65 -14.49 15.28
C ILE A 443 -13.97 -13.97 14.74
N GLU A 444 -14.59 -13.02 15.43
CA GLU A 444 -15.74 -12.26 14.94
C GLU A 444 -15.24 -11.06 14.13
N ILE A 445 -15.63 -10.98 12.86
CA ILE A 445 -15.17 -9.92 11.96
C ILE A 445 -16.32 -8.95 11.66
N LYS A 446 -16.06 -7.65 11.91
CA LYS A 446 -16.94 -6.53 11.56
C LYS A 446 -16.34 -5.76 10.41
N ALA A 447 -16.68 -6.16 9.19
CA ALA A 447 -16.19 -5.58 7.94
C ALA A 447 -17.34 -5.29 6.96
N PRO A 448 -17.23 -4.28 6.07
CA PRO A 448 -18.24 -4.00 5.04
C PRO A 448 -18.11 -4.91 3.80
N TYR A 449 -17.24 -5.91 3.82
CA TYR A 449 -16.88 -6.79 2.71
C TYR A 449 -16.65 -8.23 3.19
N GLN A 450 -16.63 -9.16 2.25
CA GLN A 450 -16.29 -10.56 2.53
C GLN A 450 -14.81 -10.69 2.88
N VAL A 451 -14.51 -11.50 3.90
CA VAL A 451 -13.16 -11.87 4.31
C VAL A 451 -12.93 -13.36 4.04
N PHE A 452 -11.74 -13.71 3.62
CA PHE A 452 -11.27 -15.07 3.42
C PHE A 452 -10.26 -15.43 4.50
N SER A 453 -10.34 -16.66 5.02
CA SER A 453 -9.43 -17.18 6.04
C SER A 453 -9.18 -18.67 5.82
N ASN A 454 -8.09 -19.20 6.41
CA ASN A 454 -7.87 -20.64 6.60
C ASN A 454 -8.84 -21.24 7.63
N LEU A 455 -9.38 -20.43 8.53
CA LEU A 455 -10.39 -20.86 9.49
C LEU A 455 -11.76 -21.07 8.83
N ARG A 456 -12.57 -21.92 9.43
CA ARG A 456 -13.95 -22.17 8.97
C ARG A 456 -14.87 -21.03 9.37
N GLU A 457 -15.62 -20.51 8.41
CA GLU A 457 -16.61 -19.46 8.63
C GLU A 457 -18.00 -20.05 8.93
N SER A 458 -18.67 -19.49 9.93
CA SER A 458 -20.10 -19.68 10.19
C SER A 458 -20.69 -18.39 10.74
N ASP A 459 -21.68 -17.83 10.05
CA ASP A 459 -22.41 -16.62 10.45
C ASP A 459 -21.49 -15.40 10.76
N GLY A 460 -20.44 -15.21 9.97
CA GLY A 460 -19.48 -14.10 10.15
C GLY A 460 -18.47 -14.32 11.28
N VAL A 461 -18.43 -15.51 11.85
CA VAL A 461 -17.44 -15.94 12.84
C VAL A 461 -16.53 -17.00 12.22
N PHE A 462 -15.24 -16.75 12.25
CA PHE A 462 -14.22 -17.70 11.84
C PHE A 462 -13.74 -18.50 13.05
N SER A 463 -13.70 -19.83 12.95
CA SER A 463 -13.26 -20.68 14.06
C SER A 463 -12.49 -21.90 13.57
N GLY A 464 -11.53 -22.32 14.37
CA GLY A 464 -10.71 -23.51 14.11
C GLY A 464 -9.44 -23.52 14.92
N ASN A 465 -8.69 -24.62 14.80
CA ASN A 465 -7.36 -24.75 15.38
C ASN A 465 -6.33 -24.52 14.29
N THR A 466 -5.44 -23.57 14.49
CA THR A 466 -4.37 -23.22 13.54
C THR A 466 -3.17 -22.63 14.26
N GLU A 467 -1.98 -22.74 13.67
CA GLU A 467 -0.80 -21.99 14.12
C GLU A 467 -1.00 -20.50 13.88
N ALA A 468 -1.58 -20.12 12.74
CA ALA A 468 -1.54 -18.75 12.27
C ALA A 468 -2.77 -18.40 11.41
N PRO A 469 -3.76 -17.67 11.96
CA PRO A 469 -4.92 -17.24 11.20
C PRO A 469 -4.53 -16.18 10.17
N THR A 470 -4.79 -16.45 8.90
CA THR A 470 -4.62 -15.50 7.79
C THR A 470 -5.96 -14.89 7.41
N LEU A 471 -6.01 -13.56 7.25
CA LEU A 471 -7.21 -12.82 6.88
C LEU A 471 -6.96 -12.01 5.61
N LEU A 472 -7.73 -12.28 4.56
CA LEU A 472 -7.65 -11.59 3.28
C LEU A 472 -9.00 -11.04 2.84
N SER A 473 -9.02 -9.86 2.26
CA SER A 473 -10.17 -9.29 1.58
C SER A 473 -9.74 -8.29 0.51
N GLY A 474 -10.60 -8.09 -0.47
CA GLY A 474 -10.39 -7.21 -1.61
C GLY A 474 -11.05 -7.80 -2.86
N PHE A 475 -10.43 -7.62 -4.02
CA PHE A 475 -10.82 -8.28 -5.27
C PHE A 475 -10.21 -9.70 -5.31
N ILE A 476 -10.79 -10.59 -4.52
CA ILE A 476 -10.31 -11.95 -4.26
C ILE A 476 -11.40 -12.94 -4.69
N ASP A 477 -10.98 -14.05 -5.28
CA ASP A 477 -11.81 -15.22 -5.58
C ASP A 477 -11.23 -16.46 -4.92
N SER A 478 -12.03 -17.51 -4.85
CA SER A 478 -11.59 -18.80 -4.32
C SER A 478 -12.30 -19.97 -5.01
N PHE A 479 -11.63 -21.11 -5.01
CA PHE A 479 -12.21 -22.37 -5.42
C PHE A 479 -11.66 -23.52 -4.56
N GLU A 480 -12.36 -24.63 -4.57
CA GLU A 480 -11.89 -25.86 -3.93
C GLU A 480 -11.33 -26.81 -4.99
N MET A 481 -10.19 -27.42 -4.69
CA MET A 481 -9.56 -28.44 -5.53
C MET A 481 -8.88 -29.49 -4.64
N GLN A 482 -9.23 -30.76 -4.83
CA GLN A 482 -8.69 -31.92 -4.09
C GLN A 482 -8.73 -31.76 -2.56
N GLY A 483 -9.76 -31.11 -2.02
CA GLY A 483 -9.94 -30.88 -0.58
C GLY A 483 -9.20 -29.67 -0.02
N SER A 484 -8.49 -28.92 -0.87
CA SER A 484 -7.82 -27.67 -0.52
C SER A 484 -8.60 -26.47 -1.05
N LYS A 485 -8.72 -25.42 -0.22
CA LYS A 485 -9.29 -24.13 -0.62
C LYS A 485 -8.18 -23.27 -1.19
N ILE A 486 -8.35 -22.82 -2.42
CA ILE A 486 -7.41 -21.94 -3.09
C ILE A 486 -8.00 -20.53 -3.11
N VAL A 487 -7.27 -19.56 -2.56
CA VAL A 487 -7.65 -18.15 -2.48
C VAL A 487 -6.63 -17.33 -3.26
N PHE A 488 -7.08 -16.50 -4.19
CA PHE A 488 -6.22 -15.75 -5.10
C PHE A 488 -6.82 -14.41 -5.52
N SER A 489 -5.97 -13.50 -5.97
CA SER A 489 -6.42 -12.24 -6.55
C SER A 489 -7.03 -12.46 -7.94
N VAL A 490 -8.16 -11.80 -8.21
CA VAL A 490 -8.79 -11.80 -9.56
C VAL A 490 -7.98 -11.03 -10.60
N PHE A 491 -6.98 -10.24 -10.18
CA PHE A 491 -6.10 -9.47 -11.06
C PHE A 491 -4.78 -10.16 -11.34
N TRP A 492 -4.69 -11.43 -11.02
CA TRP A 492 -3.49 -12.19 -11.29
C TRP A 492 -3.22 -12.31 -12.81
N GLU A 493 -1.98 -12.61 -13.17
CA GLU A 493 -1.59 -12.86 -14.56
C GLU A 493 -2.27 -14.08 -15.15
N LEU A 494 -2.75 -15.00 -14.31
CA LEU A 494 -3.40 -16.24 -14.70
C LEU A 494 -4.91 -16.20 -14.43
N THR A 495 -5.68 -16.74 -15.36
CA THR A 495 -7.10 -17.00 -15.17
C THR A 495 -7.34 -18.14 -14.16
N ARG A 496 -8.56 -18.25 -13.65
CA ARG A 496 -8.94 -19.35 -12.72
C ARG A 496 -8.64 -20.74 -13.29
N ASP A 497 -8.81 -20.95 -14.59
CA ASP A 497 -8.58 -22.24 -15.21
C ASP A 497 -7.09 -22.49 -15.44
N GLU A 498 -6.32 -21.51 -15.85
CA GLU A 498 -4.85 -21.59 -15.89
C GLU A 498 -4.24 -21.83 -14.51
N ILE A 499 -4.81 -21.24 -13.46
CA ILE A 499 -4.40 -21.54 -12.07
C ILE A 499 -4.63 -23.01 -11.74
N LYS A 500 -5.80 -23.58 -12.09
CA LYS A 500 -6.08 -25.00 -11.88
C LYS A 500 -5.13 -25.91 -12.63
N GLU A 501 -4.87 -25.60 -13.91
CA GLU A 501 -3.93 -26.35 -14.74
C GLU A 501 -2.52 -26.30 -14.14
N ARG A 502 -2.07 -25.11 -13.73
CA ARG A 502 -0.76 -24.95 -13.11
C ARG A 502 -0.61 -25.69 -11.79
N ILE A 503 -1.65 -25.69 -10.93
CA ILE A 503 -1.66 -26.48 -9.69
C ILE A 503 -1.58 -27.98 -10.01
N ALA A 504 -2.29 -28.44 -11.04
CA ALA A 504 -2.25 -29.84 -11.45
C ALA A 504 -0.86 -30.24 -12.00
N GLU A 505 -0.20 -29.35 -12.76
CA GLU A 505 1.15 -29.59 -13.30
C GLU A 505 2.22 -29.73 -12.23
N ILE A 506 2.16 -28.96 -11.14
CA ILE A 506 3.14 -29.00 -10.06
C ILE A 506 2.88 -30.08 -9.02
N ASP A 507 1.84 -30.91 -9.23
CA ASP A 507 1.43 -31.97 -8.31
C ASP A 507 1.34 -31.51 -6.85
N LEU A 508 0.87 -30.26 -6.65
CA LEU A 508 0.81 -29.60 -5.34
C LEU A 508 0.21 -30.48 -4.24
N PHE A 509 -0.76 -31.29 -4.63
CA PHE A 509 -1.52 -32.15 -3.71
C PHE A 509 -0.94 -33.56 -3.54
N GLU A 510 0.06 -33.94 -4.32
CA GLU A 510 0.83 -35.16 -4.07
C GLU A 510 1.84 -34.98 -2.94
N ASN A 511 2.22 -33.72 -2.65
CA ASN A 511 3.05 -33.42 -1.49
C ASN A 511 2.23 -33.61 -0.20
N PRO A 512 2.59 -34.58 0.66
CA PRO A 512 1.86 -34.85 1.90
C PRO A 512 1.78 -33.65 2.85
N GLU A 513 2.77 -32.74 2.80
CA GLU A 513 2.85 -31.57 3.65
C GLU A 513 1.87 -30.46 3.22
N LEU A 514 1.40 -30.48 1.97
CA LEU A 514 0.48 -29.47 1.43
C LEU A 514 -0.95 -29.98 1.24
N LYS A 515 -1.13 -31.29 1.30
CA LYS A 515 -2.43 -31.93 1.07
C LYS A 515 -3.47 -31.47 2.08
N GLY A 516 -4.60 -30.95 1.59
CA GLY A 516 -5.71 -30.49 2.41
C GLY A 516 -5.52 -29.12 3.06
N LYS A 517 -4.38 -28.46 2.85
CA LYS A 517 -4.15 -27.11 3.35
C LYS A 517 -4.82 -26.06 2.48
N SER A 518 -5.28 -24.98 3.10
CA SER A 518 -5.73 -23.79 2.38
C SER A 518 -4.55 -23.06 1.74
N VAL A 519 -4.65 -22.71 0.47
CA VAL A 519 -3.58 -22.01 -0.26
C VAL A 519 -4.01 -20.57 -0.51
N PHE A 520 -3.21 -19.63 0.01
CA PHE A 520 -3.39 -18.20 -0.21
C PHE A 520 -2.31 -17.72 -1.16
N TRP A 521 -2.71 -17.42 -2.38
CA TRP A 521 -1.84 -16.77 -3.34
C TRP A 521 -1.95 -15.27 -3.25
N ILE A 522 -0.88 -14.65 -2.79
CA ILE A 522 -0.81 -13.22 -2.55
C ILE A 522 0.19 -12.57 -3.52
N PRO A 523 -0.11 -11.38 -4.02
CA PRO A 523 0.86 -10.61 -4.77
C PRO A 523 1.96 -10.08 -3.84
N ARG A 524 3.14 -9.87 -4.40
CA ARG A 524 4.29 -9.35 -3.70
C ARG A 524 4.00 -7.96 -3.10
N THR A 525 4.43 -7.73 -1.87
CA THR A 525 4.43 -6.41 -1.22
C THR A 525 5.87 -5.85 -1.15
N ARG A 526 6.03 -4.59 -0.71
CA ARG A 526 7.35 -3.93 -0.65
C ARG A 526 8.33 -4.64 0.28
N TYR A 527 7.85 -5.16 1.39
CA TYR A 527 8.64 -5.80 2.44
C TYR A 527 8.28 -7.28 2.59
N ASP A 528 7.86 -7.91 1.50
CA ASP A 528 7.71 -9.34 1.52
C ASP A 528 9.03 -9.96 1.85
N ASN A 529 8.95 -10.89 2.74
CA ASN A 529 10.07 -11.69 3.16
C ASN A 529 10.75 -12.35 1.96
N ARG A 530 12.02 -12.69 2.13
CA ARG A 530 12.73 -13.61 1.24
C ARG A 530 12.05 -14.99 1.17
N GLU A 531 11.28 -15.35 2.21
CA GLU A 531 10.38 -16.49 2.13
C GLU A 531 9.21 -16.13 1.22
N LEU A 532 9.29 -16.59 0.01
CA LEU A 532 8.23 -16.43 -0.98
C LEU A 532 7.02 -17.34 -0.70
N ALA A 533 7.13 -18.21 0.31
CA ALA A 533 6.07 -19.09 0.77
C ALA A 533 6.21 -19.43 2.25
N PHE A 534 5.12 -19.27 3.02
CA PHE A 534 5.02 -19.68 4.42
C PHE A 534 4.11 -20.89 4.54
N VAL A 535 4.64 -22.00 5.01
CA VAL A 535 3.87 -23.22 5.29
C VAL A 535 3.50 -23.23 6.77
N PHE A 536 2.21 -23.33 7.06
CA PHE A 536 1.64 -23.52 8.39
C PHE A 536 1.00 -24.92 8.50
N ASP A 537 0.49 -25.26 9.65
CA ASP A 537 -0.16 -26.55 9.91
C ASP A 537 -1.37 -26.80 8.97
N ASP A 538 -2.18 -25.80 8.69
CA ASP A 538 -3.41 -25.87 7.91
C ASP A 538 -3.43 -25.02 6.64
N SER A 539 -2.38 -24.25 6.40
CA SER A 539 -2.35 -23.31 5.29
C SER A 539 -0.96 -23.09 4.69
N LEU A 540 -0.97 -22.62 3.45
CA LEU A 540 0.17 -22.12 2.70
C LEU A 540 -0.13 -20.70 2.27
N VAL A 541 0.72 -19.76 2.61
CA VAL A 541 0.69 -18.39 2.10
C VAL A 541 1.87 -18.21 1.16
N SER A 542 1.62 -18.02 -0.13
CA SER A 542 2.67 -17.96 -1.15
C SER A 542 2.59 -16.68 -1.98
N VAL A 543 3.74 -16.07 -2.22
CA VAL A 543 3.91 -14.95 -3.14
C VAL A 543 4.20 -15.48 -4.54
N GLY A 544 3.15 -15.62 -5.34
CA GLY A 544 3.25 -16.13 -6.70
C GLY A 544 3.17 -17.67 -6.82
N ILE A 545 2.72 -18.15 -7.96
CA ILE A 545 2.57 -19.58 -8.29
C ILE A 545 3.93 -20.28 -8.38
N SER A 546 4.92 -19.63 -8.98
CA SER A 546 6.27 -20.16 -9.14
C SER A 546 6.98 -20.46 -7.81
N ASN A 547 6.49 -19.89 -6.72
CA ASN A 547 7.07 -20.04 -5.39
C ASN A 547 6.34 -21.09 -4.55
N ILE A 548 5.33 -21.75 -5.10
CA ILE A 548 4.70 -22.87 -4.39
C ILE A 548 5.74 -23.98 -4.26
N PRO A 549 5.92 -24.50 -3.06
CA PRO A 549 6.83 -25.59 -2.82
C PRO A 549 6.39 -26.86 -3.59
N GLY A 550 6.72 -26.98 -4.83
CA GLY A 550 6.53 -28.18 -5.67
C GLY A 550 7.86 -28.77 -6.10
N SER A 551 8.94 -27.99 -6.10
CA SER A 551 10.28 -28.53 -6.23
C SER A 551 10.80 -28.91 -4.83
N ASN A 552 10.96 -30.19 -4.58
CA ASN A 552 11.39 -30.80 -3.31
C ASN A 552 12.65 -30.22 -2.64
N PHE A 553 13.32 -29.29 -3.29
CA PHE A 553 14.60 -28.76 -2.82
C PHE A 553 14.41 -27.53 -1.91
N ARG A 554 13.60 -26.53 -2.29
CA ARG A 554 13.41 -25.28 -1.50
C ARG A 554 12.71 -25.49 -0.16
N GLN A 555 11.81 -26.46 -0.05
CA GLN A 555 11.00 -26.71 1.17
C GLN A 555 11.82 -27.13 2.39
N LYS A 556 13.01 -27.69 2.16
CA LYS A 556 13.89 -28.19 3.23
C LYS A 556 14.93 -27.15 3.64
N ILE A 557 14.94 -25.97 3.01
CA ILE A 557 16.01 -24.99 3.21
C ILE A 557 15.57 -23.95 4.22
N PRO A 558 16.26 -23.83 5.37
CA PRO A 558 16.01 -22.76 6.34
C PRO A 558 16.14 -21.37 5.71
N THR A 559 15.36 -20.39 6.17
CA THR A 559 15.37 -19.00 5.66
C THR A 559 16.76 -18.39 5.57
N ARG A 560 17.61 -18.67 6.57
CA ARG A 560 19.00 -18.21 6.63
C ARG A 560 19.90 -18.74 5.50
N LYS A 561 19.44 -19.70 4.72
CA LYS A 561 20.16 -20.33 3.61
C LYS A 561 19.52 -20.08 2.24
N ILE A 562 18.43 -19.33 2.19
CA ILE A 562 17.57 -19.20 0.99
C ILE A 562 18.25 -18.36 -0.11
N GLY A 563 19.14 -17.44 0.25
CA GLY A 563 19.91 -16.64 -0.70
C GLY A 563 20.78 -17.51 -1.62
N LEU A 564 21.46 -18.48 -1.03
CA LEU A 564 22.27 -19.43 -1.77
C LEU A 564 21.44 -20.39 -2.62
N ALA A 565 20.24 -20.78 -2.14
CA ALA A 565 19.33 -21.60 -2.93
C ALA A 565 18.82 -20.87 -4.18
N ASN A 566 18.43 -19.60 -4.03
CA ASN A 566 18.01 -18.74 -5.14
C ASN A 566 19.14 -18.54 -6.16
N LEU A 567 20.35 -18.38 -5.68
CA LEU A 567 21.52 -18.23 -6.53
C LEU A 567 21.77 -19.51 -7.36
N LEU A 568 21.69 -20.70 -6.76
CA LEU A 568 21.88 -21.95 -7.47
C LEU A 568 20.82 -22.20 -8.57
N GLU A 569 19.60 -21.73 -8.38
CA GLU A 569 18.55 -21.88 -9.38
C GLU A 569 18.68 -20.90 -10.56
N ASN A 570 19.27 -19.73 -10.34
CA ASN A 570 19.45 -18.68 -11.35
C ASN A 570 20.93 -18.41 -11.61
N TYR A 571 21.77 -19.42 -11.52
CA TYR A 571 23.23 -19.29 -11.50
C TYR A 571 23.78 -18.52 -12.71
N GLU A 572 23.27 -18.78 -13.91
CA GLU A 572 23.72 -18.11 -15.14
C GLU A 572 23.46 -16.60 -15.15
N GLU A 573 22.37 -16.17 -14.52
CA GLU A 573 22.02 -14.74 -14.40
C GLU A 573 22.92 -14.05 -13.36
N PHE A 574 23.28 -14.76 -12.28
CA PHE A 574 24.13 -14.21 -11.21
C PHE A 574 25.61 -14.28 -11.51
N GLU A 575 26.08 -15.26 -12.31
CA GLU A 575 27.50 -15.42 -12.65
C GLU A 575 28.05 -14.17 -13.36
N ALA A 576 27.27 -13.54 -14.24
CA ALA A 576 27.65 -12.32 -14.93
C ALA A 576 27.86 -11.11 -13.99
N ASP A 577 27.22 -11.13 -12.83
CA ASP A 577 27.18 -10.03 -11.87
C ASP A 577 28.13 -10.19 -10.66
N PHE A 578 28.78 -11.36 -10.50
CA PHE A 578 29.56 -11.65 -9.29
C PHE A 578 30.65 -10.62 -8.98
N LEU A 579 31.27 -10.04 -9.99
CA LEU A 579 32.36 -9.07 -9.84
C LEU A 579 31.93 -7.60 -10.00
N THR A 580 30.75 -7.36 -10.51
CA THR A 580 30.28 -6.00 -10.85
C THR A 580 29.23 -5.46 -9.90
N ARG A 581 28.73 -6.30 -8.97
CA ARG A 581 27.59 -5.94 -8.12
C ARG A 581 27.99 -4.92 -7.04
N GLU A 582 27.32 -3.77 -7.05
CA GLU A 582 27.43 -2.79 -5.98
C GLU A 582 26.63 -3.27 -4.75
N GLY A 583 27.21 -3.17 -3.55
CA GLY A 583 26.59 -3.61 -2.30
C GLY A 583 27.44 -3.27 -1.08
N SER A 584 27.02 -3.75 0.08
CA SER A 584 27.77 -3.64 1.33
C SER A 584 29.12 -4.37 1.22
N PRO A 585 30.12 -4.07 2.07
CA PRO A 585 31.37 -4.82 2.12
C PRO A 585 31.18 -6.33 2.31
N GLU A 586 30.13 -6.72 3.03
CA GLU A 586 29.78 -8.13 3.28
C GLU A 586 29.19 -8.79 2.03
N ASP A 587 28.31 -8.10 1.28
CA ASP A 587 27.80 -8.60 0.00
C ASP A 587 28.93 -8.81 -1.01
N LYS A 588 29.84 -7.85 -1.10
CA LYS A 588 31.01 -7.96 -1.97
C LYS A 588 31.90 -9.16 -1.58
N ALA A 589 32.11 -9.38 -0.29
CA ALA A 589 32.87 -10.54 0.20
C ALA A 589 32.16 -11.87 -0.13
N TYR A 590 30.86 -11.91 -0.04
CA TYR A 590 30.02 -13.07 -0.38
C TYR A 590 30.16 -13.44 -1.86
N TYR A 591 29.94 -12.48 -2.77
CA TYR A 591 30.02 -12.72 -4.21
C TYR A 591 31.45 -13.00 -4.68
N ALA A 592 32.45 -12.31 -4.13
CA ALA A 592 33.86 -12.62 -4.39
C ALA A 592 34.22 -14.01 -3.89
N GLY A 593 33.68 -14.44 -2.74
CA GLY A 593 33.81 -15.78 -2.20
C GLY A 593 33.23 -16.84 -3.14
N LEU A 594 32.03 -16.63 -3.65
CA LEU A 594 31.41 -17.56 -4.62
C LEU A 594 32.22 -17.68 -5.90
N TYR A 595 32.70 -16.57 -6.44
CA TYR A 595 33.57 -16.57 -7.61
C TYR A 595 34.86 -17.33 -7.35
N ALA A 596 35.54 -17.10 -6.20
CA ALA A 596 36.74 -17.81 -5.84
C ALA A 596 36.54 -19.33 -5.70
N LEU A 597 35.41 -19.73 -5.10
CA LEU A 597 35.02 -21.13 -4.93
C LEU A 597 34.76 -21.80 -6.29
N GLU A 598 34.10 -21.12 -7.19
CA GLU A 598 33.81 -21.61 -8.54
C GLU A 598 35.09 -21.81 -9.35
N GLN A 599 35.99 -20.82 -9.33
CA GLN A 599 37.28 -20.91 -10.02
C GLN A 599 38.17 -22.07 -9.48
N TYR A 600 38.05 -22.38 -8.19
CA TYR A 600 38.84 -23.42 -7.54
C TYR A 600 38.25 -24.82 -7.68
N TYR A 601 36.94 -24.98 -7.44
CA TYR A 601 36.26 -26.28 -7.44
C TYR A 601 35.63 -26.65 -8.78
N GLY A 602 35.35 -25.67 -9.61
CA GLY A 602 34.44 -25.76 -10.76
C GLY A 602 32.98 -25.73 -10.34
N ARG A 603 32.09 -25.35 -11.27
CA ARG A 603 30.65 -25.15 -11.06
C ARG A 603 29.96 -26.38 -10.45
N GLU A 604 30.12 -27.56 -11.06
CA GLU A 604 29.46 -28.79 -10.60
C GLU A 604 29.78 -29.13 -9.14
N LYS A 605 31.03 -28.97 -8.76
CA LYS A 605 31.48 -29.27 -7.38
C LYS A 605 31.03 -28.21 -6.39
N LEU A 606 30.99 -26.94 -6.80
CA LEU A 606 30.43 -25.87 -5.99
C LEU A 606 28.96 -26.09 -5.74
N GLU A 607 28.17 -26.42 -6.77
CA GLU A 607 26.77 -26.76 -6.63
C GLU A 607 26.55 -27.94 -5.68
N GLU A 608 27.37 -28.99 -5.77
CA GLU A 608 27.27 -30.13 -4.85
C GLU A 608 27.51 -29.72 -3.38
N LEU A 609 28.53 -28.88 -3.14
CA LEU A 609 28.88 -28.39 -1.80
C LEU A 609 27.74 -27.50 -1.24
N CYS A 610 27.23 -26.60 -2.06
CA CYS A 610 26.12 -25.75 -1.69
C CYS A 610 24.84 -26.56 -1.40
N ARG A 611 24.48 -27.53 -2.25
CA ARG A 611 23.34 -28.43 -2.01
C ARG A 611 23.46 -29.21 -0.72
N LYS A 612 24.67 -29.70 -0.41
CA LYS A 612 24.95 -30.42 0.84
C LYS A 612 24.72 -29.50 2.06
N PHE A 613 25.25 -28.28 2.02
CA PHE A 613 25.03 -27.29 3.07
C PHE A 613 23.56 -26.91 3.23
N LEU A 614 22.85 -26.68 2.12
CA LEU A 614 21.44 -26.30 2.14
C LEU A 614 20.54 -27.37 2.78
N LEU A 615 20.85 -28.64 2.60
CA LEU A 615 20.10 -29.78 3.13
C LEU A 615 20.54 -30.24 4.54
N ASP A 616 21.56 -29.63 5.12
CA ASP A 616 22.07 -29.97 6.46
C ASP A 616 21.36 -29.11 7.52
N ASP A 617 20.29 -29.63 8.12
CA ASP A 617 19.52 -28.94 9.15
C ASP A 617 20.32 -28.70 10.46
N ALA A 618 21.38 -29.46 10.69
CA ALA A 618 22.23 -29.26 11.86
C ALA A 618 23.20 -28.09 11.70
N ASP A 619 23.46 -27.64 10.48
CA ASP A 619 24.32 -26.50 10.20
C ASP A 619 23.52 -25.19 10.36
N GLN A 620 23.84 -24.47 11.43
CA GLN A 620 23.14 -23.23 11.81
C GLN A 620 23.72 -21.97 11.14
N ARG A 621 24.77 -22.09 10.31
CA ARG A 621 25.35 -20.94 9.59
C ARG A 621 24.37 -20.34 8.59
N THR A 622 24.53 -19.05 8.32
CA THR A 622 23.86 -18.40 7.19
C THR A 622 24.56 -18.79 5.87
N ASP A 623 23.91 -18.55 4.76
CA ASP A 623 24.50 -18.71 3.42
C ASP A 623 25.77 -17.87 3.26
N MET A 624 25.78 -16.66 3.81
CA MET A 624 26.94 -15.76 3.79
C MET A 624 28.11 -16.30 4.62
N ASP A 625 27.84 -16.74 5.86
CA ASP A 625 28.87 -17.34 6.72
C ASP A 625 29.48 -18.56 6.07
N PHE A 626 28.66 -19.44 5.50
CA PHE A 626 29.13 -20.65 4.81
C PHE A 626 30.05 -20.32 3.63
N VAL A 627 29.67 -19.40 2.76
CA VAL A 627 30.45 -19.02 1.58
C VAL A 627 31.75 -18.33 1.99
N ILE A 628 31.69 -17.38 2.93
CA ILE A 628 32.89 -16.66 3.40
C ILE A 628 33.88 -17.59 4.09
N GLU A 629 33.42 -18.49 4.97
CA GLU A 629 34.28 -19.47 5.64
C GLU A 629 34.89 -20.45 4.64
N LEU A 630 34.07 -20.98 3.71
CA LEU A 630 34.56 -21.93 2.71
C LEU A 630 35.59 -21.29 1.76
N ALA A 631 35.33 -20.03 1.33
CA ALA A 631 36.28 -19.27 0.52
C ALA A 631 37.57 -18.93 1.31
N GLY A 632 37.45 -18.60 2.59
CA GLY A 632 38.56 -18.34 3.49
C GLY A 632 39.44 -19.57 3.76
N ALA A 633 38.90 -20.78 3.60
CA ALA A 633 39.63 -22.03 3.71
C ALA A 633 40.43 -22.42 2.43
N LEU A 634 40.24 -21.69 1.32
CA LEU A 634 40.99 -21.92 0.09
C LEU A 634 42.47 -21.60 0.26
N PRO A 635 43.38 -22.28 -0.51
CA PRO A 635 44.79 -21.91 -0.56
C PRO A 635 44.98 -20.43 -0.93
N ARG A 636 45.96 -19.76 -0.31
CA ARG A 636 46.25 -18.34 -0.54
C ARG A 636 46.44 -17.98 -2.02
N SER A 637 46.97 -18.89 -2.83
CA SER A 637 47.10 -18.70 -4.28
C SER A 637 45.76 -18.59 -5.00
N ALA A 638 44.76 -19.35 -4.58
CA ALA A 638 43.42 -19.30 -5.15
C ALA A 638 42.63 -18.04 -4.69
N GLN A 639 42.80 -17.64 -3.43
CA GLN A 639 42.25 -16.40 -2.91
C GLN A 639 42.80 -15.17 -3.64
N GLN A 640 44.10 -15.11 -3.90
CA GLN A 640 44.75 -13.99 -4.61
C GLN A 640 44.33 -13.88 -6.08
N GLN A 641 44.07 -15.00 -6.76
CA GLN A 641 43.57 -14.97 -8.14
C GLN A 641 42.16 -14.37 -8.26
N ALA A 642 41.29 -14.64 -7.30
CA ALA A 642 39.95 -14.09 -7.27
C ALA A 642 39.91 -12.57 -6.97
N TRP A 643 40.84 -12.10 -6.09
CA TRP A 643 40.93 -10.69 -5.71
C TRP A 643 41.70 -9.83 -6.74
N ASN A 644 42.55 -10.41 -7.56
CA ASN A 644 43.28 -9.69 -8.62
C ASN A 644 42.47 -9.58 -9.92
N GLY A 645 41.31 -10.21 -10.03
CA GLY A 645 40.35 -10.02 -11.13
C GLY A 645 39.64 -8.66 -11.13
N GLU A 646 39.78 -7.86 -10.08
CA GLU A 646 39.23 -6.50 -10.00
C GLU A 646 40.03 -5.44 -10.80
N GLY A 647 41.03 -5.82 -11.55
CA GLY A 647 42.02 -4.91 -12.17
C GLY A 647 42.15 -4.98 -13.70
N ASN A 648 41.22 -5.58 -14.43
CA ASN A 648 41.24 -5.51 -15.89
C ASN A 648 39.89 -5.15 -16.48
#